data_2a76509ca509cfc2d6ad44c7cd09dd1c
#
_entry.id   2a76509ca509cfc2d6ad44c7cd09dd1c
#
_cell.length_a   1.000
_cell.length_b   1.000
_cell.length_c   1.000
_cell.angle_alpha   90.00
_cell.angle_beta   90.00
_cell.angle_gamma   90.00
#
_symmetry.space_group_name_H-M   'P 1'
#
loop_
_entity.id
_entity.type
_entity.pdbx_description
1 polymer ?
#
loop_
_entity_poly.entity_id
_entity_poly.type
_entity_poly.pdbx_seq_one_letter_code
_entity_poly.pdbx_strand_id
1 'polypeptide(L)'
;MANKINKSSISSSQHLLTKRSTIFWIINSCLIFFFLFMPFQSGLLNGSQPNYEIDILYSFIIGAILLLCLGIYMYRSRRASLVHNPFRYVIWSIPLIYCISMIGAVSAHYSYIEFMIWIFYAILFMTAYHLLRQSDGQQIAFYIYMGSASVIVLFGMMNWFGNASLWGLFPWEVYPDAAMPSSGDVRLTSVFQYANTYAAYLIAFLFACLFTIVVSKNKYVVLFASFMLVPALISFILTLSRGGWTTFPVILLFVLPLLTFSKQIQALFQLILALIASVIMLPSMNSYGLQLQQDHTQGTALLAWIILLGGSLVTAVIAFAFQKYVATRLEQKLQSFNKRKLVMFLIPMLGIVAGIAGAFLLLGNTGFTKLLPASIGDRIENINFNQHSVLERGTFYEDALSIWKDYPIDGAGGGAWQALYQQYQNNPYSSTQVHSFFIQMLVEVGALGMLALFLTLAIVYYYFFKSYLKKTDDEKLMPSIWYIISTAILIHSVLDFNMSYVYLGALVFFSLGAMLSSSEAKTFLWQDKVLSNKLTIVIPAIFIVGAAVYLIMTLVNISGYHSFNTVQKSIQEQNVQQSIEQLDNAISRNGDPEYIDYKLELLTRTYESTLEEQYAIEVQEILDKMSKQEPYYENFIFRQLELNRLLGNDEESAIVSKIAINKYPWEIDYYVEFAKTQFRRAVTAIGEDDLQLANEYLQSIFEIRDVVTAKALELELLPDAQLQGREFGITAKLAMPIGQAFFVLGDYVQAASYLALSWDPAFDDNDDVMAALYYSAVLQKLNQSNEEINNTIFAAFPDTQEDLSAILDGLIGTLPINN
;
A
#
# COMPACT_ATOMS: atom_id res chain seq x y z
N MET A 1 54.40 -26.27 0.40
CA MET A 1 53.79 -26.08 1.75
C MET A 1 52.46 -25.26 1.72
N ALA A 2 51.64 -25.37 0.70
CA ALA A 2 50.43 -24.57 0.53
C ALA A 2 49.11 -25.40 0.52
N ASN A 3 49.15 -26.68 0.90
CA ASN A 3 47.97 -27.58 0.72
C ASN A 3 47.50 -28.29 2.00
N LYS A 4 47.73 -27.69 3.16
CA LYS A 4 47.07 -28.12 4.42
C LYS A 4 46.39 -26.94 5.09
N ILE A 5 45.51 -26.23 4.37
CA ILE A 5 44.50 -25.41 5.03
C ILE A 5 43.52 -26.42 5.64
N ASN A 6 43.49 -26.46 6.94
CA ASN A 6 42.85 -27.43 7.78
C ASN A 6 41.35 -27.63 7.38
N LYS A 7 41.05 -28.77 6.72
CA LYS A 7 39.67 -29.22 6.48
C LYS A 7 38.86 -29.27 7.77
N SER A 8 39.49 -29.38 8.96
CA SER A 8 38.83 -29.43 10.25
C SER A 8 38.23 -28.09 10.69
N SER A 9 38.83 -26.93 10.33
CA SER A 9 38.30 -25.62 10.68
C SER A 9 37.13 -25.17 9.75
N ILE A 10 37.11 -25.71 8.54
CA ILE A 10 35.96 -25.49 7.61
C ILE A 10 34.79 -26.38 8.02
N SER A 11 35.04 -27.60 8.54
CA SER A 11 33.97 -28.49 8.98
C SER A 11 33.28 -28.01 10.27
N SER A 12 34.02 -27.41 11.21
CA SER A 12 33.41 -26.92 12.47
C SER A 12 32.54 -25.66 12.28
N SER A 13 32.85 -24.79 11.31
CA SER A 13 32.04 -23.60 11.02
C SER A 13 30.78 -23.91 10.18
N GLN A 14 30.80 -24.98 9.39
CA GLN A 14 29.59 -25.42 8.65
C GLN A 14 28.51 -25.96 9.57
N HIS A 15 28.83 -26.40 10.80
CA HIS A 15 27.86 -26.91 11.77
C HIS A 15 26.94 -25.84 12.40
N LEU A 16 27.29 -24.56 12.33
CA LEU A 16 26.53 -23.49 13.00
C LEU A 16 25.16 -23.20 12.36
N LEU A 17 24.96 -23.52 11.09
CA LEU A 17 23.66 -23.44 10.42
C LEU A 17 23.12 -24.81 10.02
N THR A 18 23.34 -25.81 10.82
CA THR A 18 22.76 -27.15 10.67
C THR A 18 21.78 -27.42 11.78
N LYS A 19 20.97 -28.46 11.65
CA LYS A 19 19.96 -28.88 12.65
C LYS A 19 20.55 -29.13 14.06
N ARG A 20 21.85 -29.18 14.22
CA ARG A 20 22.55 -29.35 15.52
C ARG A 20 22.84 -28.03 16.23
N SER A 21 22.61 -26.89 15.59
CA SER A 21 22.96 -25.58 16.15
C SER A 21 21.73 -24.84 16.69
N THR A 22 21.84 -24.25 17.88
CA THR A 22 20.82 -23.39 18.47
C THR A 22 20.49 -22.18 17.57
N ILE A 23 21.51 -21.55 16.95
CA ILE A 23 21.34 -20.43 16.04
C ILE A 23 20.44 -20.83 14.84
N PHE A 24 20.64 -22.02 14.30
CA PHE A 24 19.80 -22.53 13.22
C PHE A 24 18.32 -22.59 13.62
N TRP A 25 18.03 -23.09 14.81
CA TRP A 25 16.65 -23.21 15.26
C TRP A 25 16.04 -21.86 15.63
N ILE A 26 16.81 -20.93 16.21
CA ILE A 26 16.33 -19.57 16.47
C ILE A 26 15.94 -18.91 15.14
N ILE A 27 16.81 -18.95 14.11
CA ILE A 27 16.52 -18.36 12.79
C ILE A 27 15.26 -19.00 12.18
N ASN A 28 15.15 -20.35 12.18
CA ASN A 28 13.99 -21.00 11.61
C ASN A 28 12.70 -20.75 12.42
N SER A 29 12.76 -20.65 13.73
CA SER A 29 11.61 -20.27 14.56
C SER A 29 11.15 -18.86 14.26
N CYS A 30 12.05 -17.90 14.11
CA CYS A 30 11.73 -16.54 13.64
C CYS A 30 11.06 -16.54 12.27
N LEU A 31 11.59 -17.32 11.31
CA LEU A 31 11.01 -17.42 9.98
C LEU A 31 9.64 -18.12 9.98
N ILE A 32 9.48 -19.19 10.80
CA ILE A 32 8.16 -19.84 10.96
C ILE A 32 7.16 -18.84 11.52
N PHE A 33 7.53 -18.13 12.58
CA PHE A 33 6.65 -17.14 13.19
C PHE A 33 6.29 -16.04 12.19
N PHE A 34 7.28 -15.46 11.50
CA PHE A 34 7.05 -14.40 10.53
C PHE A 34 6.15 -14.87 9.38
N PHE A 35 6.53 -15.94 8.66
CA PHE A 35 5.79 -16.35 7.47
C PHE A 35 4.43 -17.00 7.76
N LEU A 36 4.22 -17.55 8.96
CA LEU A 36 2.97 -18.23 9.30
C LEU A 36 1.97 -17.31 10.03
N PHE A 37 2.43 -16.41 10.89
CA PHE A 37 1.55 -15.61 11.75
C PHE A 37 1.43 -14.15 11.33
N MET A 38 2.54 -13.51 10.87
CA MET A 38 2.51 -12.09 10.55
C MET A 38 1.64 -11.71 9.35
N PRO A 39 1.39 -12.56 8.33
CA PRO A 39 0.48 -12.18 7.25
C PRO A 39 -0.96 -11.96 7.70
N PHE A 40 -1.36 -12.52 8.87
CA PHE A 40 -2.68 -12.29 9.45
C PHE A 40 -2.88 -10.89 10.04
N GLN A 41 -1.87 -10.05 10.02
CA GLN A 41 -1.95 -8.63 10.35
C GLN A 41 -2.06 -7.82 9.05
N SER A 42 -3.19 -7.94 8.35
CA SER A 42 -3.48 -7.28 7.07
C SER A 42 -2.34 -7.38 6.03
N GLY A 43 -1.61 -8.52 6.03
CA GLY A 43 -0.43 -8.71 5.20
C GLY A 43 0.72 -7.75 5.52
N LEU A 44 0.71 -7.07 6.67
CA LEU A 44 1.61 -6.00 7.06
C LEU A 44 1.56 -4.85 6.05
N LEU A 45 0.37 -4.32 5.77
CA LEU A 45 0.20 -3.18 4.87
C LEU A 45 0.87 -1.94 5.48
N ASN A 46 1.78 -1.32 4.74
CA ASN A 46 2.27 0.02 5.02
C ASN A 46 1.27 1.04 4.46
N GLY A 47 0.19 1.25 5.19
CA GLY A 47 -0.97 2.04 4.77
C GLY A 47 -1.04 3.41 5.42
N SER A 48 0.05 3.84 6.09
CA SER A 48 0.17 5.19 6.66
C SER A 48 -0.83 5.52 7.76
N GLN A 49 -1.28 4.50 8.46
CA GLN A 49 -2.10 4.66 9.67
C GLN A 49 -1.39 3.98 10.85
N PRO A 50 -1.37 4.57 12.04
CA PRO A 50 -0.67 4.02 13.22
C PRO A 50 -1.07 2.58 13.55
N ASN A 51 -2.32 2.22 13.30
CA ASN A 51 -2.83 0.87 13.54
C ASN A 51 -2.20 -0.20 12.65
N TYR A 52 -1.74 0.16 11.44
CA TYR A 52 -1.00 -0.76 10.58
C TYR A 52 0.50 -0.75 10.88
N GLU A 53 1.03 0.39 11.30
CA GLU A 53 2.45 0.56 11.59
C GLU A 53 2.92 -0.32 12.74
N ILE A 54 2.12 -0.47 13.82
CA ILE A 54 2.51 -1.26 14.99
C ILE A 54 2.83 -2.72 14.63
N ASP A 55 2.09 -3.32 13.71
CA ASP A 55 2.30 -4.72 13.30
C ASP A 55 3.60 -4.87 12.50
N ILE A 56 3.94 -3.85 11.72
CA ILE A 56 5.23 -3.76 11.01
C ILE A 56 6.37 -3.64 12.04
N LEU A 57 6.21 -2.79 13.06
CA LEU A 57 7.20 -2.62 14.13
C LEU A 57 7.45 -3.94 14.91
N TYR A 58 6.42 -4.74 15.18
CA TYR A 58 6.63 -6.07 15.77
C TYR A 58 7.46 -6.99 14.87
N SER A 59 7.32 -6.90 13.56
CA SER A 59 8.15 -7.64 12.62
C SER A 59 9.62 -7.23 12.67
N PHE A 60 9.91 -5.97 13.00
CA PHE A 60 11.29 -5.49 13.15
C PHE A 60 12.01 -6.10 14.35
N ILE A 61 11.31 -6.50 15.40
CA ILE A 61 11.90 -7.29 16.50
C ILE A 61 12.46 -8.60 15.96
N ILE A 62 11.70 -9.28 15.09
CA ILE A 62 12.16 -10.50 14.41
C ILE A 62 13.41 -10.18 13.58
N GLY A 63 13.38 -9.08 12.85
CA GLY A 63 14.54 -8.59 12.08
C GLY A 63 15.78 -8.39 12.93
N ALA A 64 15.64 -7.75 14.09
CA ALA A 64 16.75 -7.55 15.04
C ALA A 64 17.35 -8.87 15.55
N ILE A 65 16.50 -9.84 15.89
CA ILE A 65 16.95 -11.19 16.32
C ILE A 65 17.68 -11.89 15.18
N LEU A 66 17.16 -11.82 13.96
CA LEU A 66 17.81 -12.41 12.79
C LEU A 66 19.16 -11.76 12.50
N LEU A 67 19.24 -10.43 12.59
CA LEU A 67 20.49 -9.69 12.37
C LEU A 67 21.54 -10.03 13.42
N LEU A 68 21.14 -10.16 14.69
CA LEU A 68 22.00 -10.61 15.78
C LEU A 68 22.52 -12.02 15.53
N CYS A 69 21.64 -12.95 15.16
CA CYS A 69 22.01 -14.33 14.83
C CYS A 69 23.01 -14.38 13.67
N LEU A 70 22.81 -13.57 12.64
CA LEU A 70 23.73 -13.44 11.50
C LEU A 70 25.09 -12.90 11.95
N GLY A 71 25.13 -11.84 12.76
CA GLY A 71 26.34 -11.29 13.32
C GLY A 71 27.15 -12.33 14.12
N ILE A 72 26.49 -13.06 15.03
CA ILE A 72 27.10 -14.13 15.82
C ILE A 72 27.60 -15.28 14.93
N TYR A 73 26.78 -15.69 13.96
CA TYR A 73 27.18 -16.71 12.98
C TYR A 73 28.43 -16.29 12.20
N MET A 74 28.45 -15.07 11.67
CA MET A 74 29.57 -14.54 10.90
C MET A 74 30.84 -14.39 11.75
N TYR A 75 30.71 -13.99 13.02
CA TYR A 75 31.81 -13.89 13.96
C TYR A 75 32.43 -15.25 14.29
N ARG A 76 31.60 -16.27 14.52
CA ARG A 76 32.08 -17.65 14.81
C ARG A 76 32.64 -18.33 13.58
N SER A 77 32.13 -18.02 12.38
CA SER A 77 32.57 -18.60 11.10
C SER A 77 33.59 -17.77 10.34
N ARG A 78 34.38 -16.93 11.01
CA ARG A 78 35.28 -15.89 10.47
C ARG A 78 36.00 -16.24 9.15
N ARG A 79 36.58 -17.45 9.04
CA ARG A 79 37.30 -17.87 7.83
C ARG A 79 36.36 -18.37 6.70
N ALA A 80 35.26 -18.99 7.04
CA ALA A 80 34.30 -19.47 6.05
C ALA A 80 33.50 -18.31 5.41
N SER A 81 33.28 -17.20 6.14
CA SER A 81 32.55 -16.05 5.61
C SER A 81 33.27 -15.32 4.48
N LEU A 82 34.59 -15.43 4.37
CA LEU A 82 35.39 -14.84 3.29
C LEU A 82 35.27 -15.58 1.96
N VAL A 83 34.80 -16.82 2.00
CA VAL A 83 34.65 -17.68 0.80
C VAL A 83 33.30 -17.45 0.11
N HIS A 84 32.48 -16.52 0.62
CA HIS A 84 31.16 -16.23 0.09
C HIS A 84 31.18 -15.18 -1.04
N ASN A 85 30.13 -15.18 -1.87
CA ASN A 85 29.96 -14.19 -2.92
C ASN A 85 29.86 -12.77 -2.30
N PRO A 86 30.80 -11.83 -2.61
CA PRO A 86 30.79 -10.50 -2.01
C PRO A 86 29.58 -9.65 -2.42
N PHE A 87 28.98 -9.96 -3.56
CA PHE A 87 27.79 -9.25 -4.04
C PHE A 87 26.55 -9.43 -3.15
N ARG A 88 26.60 -10.31 -2.15
CA ARG A 88 25.53 -10.39 -1.13
C ARG A 88 25.29 -9.07 -0.38
N TYR A 89 26.30 -8.22 -0.32
CA TYR A 89 26.19 -6.91 0.36
C TYR A 89 25.56 -5.82 -0.49
N VAL A 90 25.31 -6.06 -1.79
CA VAL A 90 24.69 -5.06 -2.69
C VAL A 90 23.32 -4.62 -2.18
N ILE A 91 22.60 -5.50 -1.50
CA ILE A 91 21.27 -5.20 -0.93
C ILE A 91 21.29 -4.00 0.02
N TRP A 92 22.41 -3.79 0.74
CA TRP A 92 22.56 -2.69 1.69
C TRP A 92 22.66 -1.31 1.02
N SER A 93 22.87 -1.26 -0.32
CA SER A 93 22.82 0.01 -1.06
C SER A 93 21.43 0.64 -1.04
N ILE A 94 20.37 -0.15 -0.98
CA ILE A 94 19.00 0.37 -1.01
C ILE A 94 18.65 1.08 0.31
N PRO A 95 18.75 0.46 1.50
CA PRO A 95 18.51 1.20 2.76
C PRO A 95 19.48 2.37 2.96
N LEU A 96 20.71 2.31 2.42
CA LEU A 96 21.62 3.46 2.46
C LEU A 96 21.08 4.64 1.66
N ILE A 97 20.48 4.40 0.49
CA ILE A 97 19.88 5.46 -0.32
C ILE A 97 18.63 6.01 0.37
N TYR A 98 17.78 5.15 0.95
CA TYR A 98 16.65 5.62 1.78
C TYR A 98 17.12 6.49 2.95
N CYS A 99 18.23 6.13 3.60
CA CYS A 99 18.84 6.96 4.64
C CYS A 99 19.31 8.32 4.11
N ILE A 100 19.83 8.38 2.89
CA ILE A 100 20.26 9.63 2.24
C ILE A 100 19.02 10.46 1.86
N SER A 101 17.99 9.84 1.29
CA SER A 101 16.76 10.55 0.87
C SER A 101 15.95 11.10 2.05
N MET A 102 16.22 10.67 3.28
CA MET A 102 15.66 11.35 4.48
C MET A 102 16.15 12.79 4.64
N ILE A 103 17.28 13.15 4.02
CA ILE A 103 17.80 14.53 4.05
C ILE A 103 16.99 15.35 3.04
N GLY A 104 16.09 16.20 3.54
CA GLY A 104 15.17 16.96 2.70
C GLY A 104 13.90 16.22 2.27
N ALA A 105 13.60 15.12 2.94
CA ALA A 105 12.34 14.39 2.72
C ALA A 105 11.11 15.26 3.00
N VAL A 106 10.05 15.04 2.25
CA VAL A 106 8.77 15.73 2.39
C VAL A 106 7.97 15.30 3.61
N SER A 107 8.29 14.14 4.19
CA SER A 107 7.82 13.67 5.48
C SER A 107 8.97 12.99 6.22
N ALA A 108 9.26 13.45 7.41
CA ALA A 108 10.31 12.87 8.25
C ALA A 108 9.89 11.50 8.78
N HIS A 109 8.64 11.37 9.20
CA HIS A 109 8.10 10.14 9.77
C HIS A 109 8.03 9.01 8.73
N TYR A 110 7.36 9.23 7.60
CA TYR A 110 7.20 8.19 6.58
C TYR A 110 8.54 7.74 6.00
N SER A 111 9.48 8.69 5.81
CA SER A 111 10.83 8.36 5.34
C SER A 111 11.61 7.50 6.33
N TYR A 112 11.43 7.74 7.63
CA TYR A 112 12.03 6.92 8.67
C TYR A 112 11.46 5.49 8.69
N ILE A 113 10.14 5.33 8.58
CA ILE A 113 9.50 4.00 8.56
C ILE A 113 9.93 3.21 7.31
N GLU A 114 9.94 3.84 6.13
CA GLU A 114 10.43 3.20 4.91
C GLU A 114 11.89 2.78 5.03
N PHE A 115 12.75 3.61 5.58
CA PHE A 115 14.15 3.24 5.87
C PHE A 115 14.24 1.98 6.76
N MET A 116 13.43 1.89 7.81
CA MET A 116 13.38 0.73 8.70
C MET A 116 12.87 -0.54 7.97
N ILE A 117 11.87 -0.41 7.10
CA ILE A 117 11.36 -1.50 6.25
C ILE A 117 12.47 -2.02 5.32
N TRP A 118 13.23 -1.14 4.68
CA TRP A 118 14.30 -1.55 3.77
C TRP A 118 15.49 -2.19 4.49
N ILE A 119 15.78 -1.81 5.73
CA ILE A 119 16.72 -2.55 6.60
C ILE A 119 16.19 -3.97 6.85
N PHE A 120 14.90 -4.11 7.17
CA PHE A 120 14.27 -5.41 7.39
C PHE A 120 14.38 -6.33 6.17
N TYR A 121 14.12 -5.80 4.96
CA TYR A 121 14.29 -6.55 3.71
C TYR A 121 15.74 -6.98 3.49
N ALA A 122 16.70 -6.11 3.77
CA ALA A 122 18.12 -6.44 3.67
C ALA A 122 18.53 -7.54 4.67
N ILE A 123 17.99 -7.53 5.88
CA ILE A 123 18.20 -8.57 6.89
C ILE A 123 17.65 -9.92 6.40
N LEU A 124 16.45 -9.96 5.86
CA LEU A 124 15.84 -11.19 5.34
C LEU A 124 16.59 -11.74 4.13
N PHE A 125 17.02 -10.87 3.22
CA PHE A 125 17.89 -11.26 2.10
C PHE A 125 19.19 -11.92 2.59
N MET A 126 19.88 -11.32 3.55
CA MET A 126 21.11 -11.85 4.13
C MET A 126 20.87 -13.15 4.89
N THR A 127 19.76 -13.24 5.62
CA THR A 127 19.36 -14.47 6.33
C THR A 127 19.14 -15.61 5.34
N ALA A 128 18.37 -15.40 4.29
CA ALA A 128 18.12 -16.38 3.24
C ALA A 128 19.43 -16.79 2.56
N TYR A 129 20.27 -15.81 2.20
CA TYR A 129 21.57 -16.09 1.57
C TYR A 129 22.43 -17.05 2.40
N HIS A 130 22.52 -16.86 3.71
CA HIS A 130 23.35 -17.69 4.58
C HIS A 130 22.70 -19.04 4.93
N LEU A 131 21.41 -19.01 5.29
CA LEU A 131 20.64 -20.19 5.70
C LEU A 131 20.49 -21.22 4.57
N LEU A 132 20.15 -20.75 3.35
CA LEU A 132 19.82 -21.64 2.24
C LEU A 132 21.06 -22.17 1.47
N ARG A 133 22.26 -21.85 1.91
CA ARG A 133 23.46 -22.56 1.47
C ARG A 133 23.56 -23.97 2.04
N GLN A 134 22.80 -24.27 3.07
CA GLN A 134 22.71 -25.59 3.71
C GLN A 134 21.45 -26.32 3.22
N SER A 135 21.56 -27.62 2.96
CA SER A 135 20.44 -28.45 2.51
C SER A 135 19.28 -28.46 3.49
N ASP A 136 19.60 -28.50 4.80
CA ASP A 136 18.60 -28.46 5.86
C ASP A 136 17.80 -27.15 5.87
N GLY A 137 18.49 -26.00 5.68
CA GLY A 137 17.88 -24.69 5.57
C GLY A 137 16.97 -24.59 4.36
N GLN A 138 17.41 -25.11 3.19
CA GLN A 138 16.59 -25.12 1.98
C GLN A 138 15.29 -25.90 2.16
N GLN A 139 15.36 -27.09 2.76
CA GLN A 139 14.18 -27.91 3.02
C GLN A 139 13.19 -27.26 3.97
N ILE A 140 13.69 -26.73 5.10
CA ILE A 140 12.81 -26.12 6.10
C ILE A 140 12.16 -24.86 5.53
N ALA A 141 12.92 -23.96 4.87
CA ALA A 141 12.39 -22.77 4.26
C ALA A 141 11.32 -23.09 3.19
N PHE A 142 11.53 -24.14 2.38
CA PHE A 142 10.54 -24.63 1.43
C PHE A 142 9.24 -25.07 2.14
N TYR A 143 9.35 -25.86 3.23
CA TYR A 143 8.17 -26.30 3.97
C TYR A 143 7.47 -25.14 4.69
N ILE A 144 8.22 -24.18 5.21
CA ILE A 144 7.65 -22.95 5.78
C ILE A 144 6.81 -22.22 4.74
N TYR A 145 7.37 -21.98 3.54
CA TYR A 145 6.65 -21.29 2.47
C TYR A 145 5.41 -22.07 2.00
N MET A 146 5.57 -23.35 1.67
CA MET A 146 4.45 -24.18 1.20
C MET A 146 3.35 -24.32 2.26
N GLY A 147 3.74 -24.43 3.53
CA GLY A 147 2.80 -24.50 4.66
C GLY A 147 2.07 -23.20 4.88
N SER A 148 2.80 -22.07 4.97
CA SER A 148 2.19 -20.75 5.17
C SER A 148 1.26 -20.37 4.02
N ALA A 149 1.68 -20.63 2.77
CA ALA A 149 0.85 -20.34 1.61
C ALA A 149 -0.43 -21.19 1.60
N SER A 150 -0.34 -22.45 1.99
CA SER A 150 -1.52 -23.32 2.11
C SER A 150 -2.48 -22.82 3.19
N VAL A 151 -1.96 -22.38 4.33
CA VAL A 151 -2.79 -21.79 5.40
C VAL A 151 -3.50 -20.54 4.92
N ILE A 152 -2.80 -19.62 4.23
CA ILE A 152 -3.38 -18.39 3.68
C ILE A 152 -4.48 -18.69 2.64
N VAL A 153 -4.27 -19.71 1.78
CA VAL A 153 -5.28 -20.12 0.79
C VAL A 153 -6.51 -20.71 1.47
N LEU A 154 -6.32 -21.63 2.42
CA LEU A 154 -7.44 -22.26 3.14
C LEU A 154 -8.17 -21.27 4.04
N PHE A 155 -7.46 -20.31 4.62
CA PHE A 155 -8.05 -19.19 5.36
C PHE A 155 -8.93 -18.31 4.45
N GLY A 156 -8.45 -17.95 3.26
CA GLY A 156 -9.25 -17.22 2.28
C GLY A 156 -10.53 -17.98 1.92
N MET A 157 -10.44 -19.31 1.67
CA MET A 157 -11.62 -20.13 1.39
C MET A 157 -12.56 -20.23 2.59
N MET A 158 -12.03 -20.30 3.82
CA MET A 158 -12.83 -20.25 5.04
C MET A 158 -13.68 -18.98 5.11
N ASN A 159 -13.05 -17.82 4.85
CA ASN A 159 -13.77 -16.54 4.83
C ASN A 159 -14.78 -16.47 3.67
N TRP A 160 -14.43 -17.02 2.50
CA TRP A 160 -15.37 -17.14 1.39
C TRP A 160 -16.63 -17.91 1.78
N PHE A 161 -16.48 -18.91 2.65
CA PHE A 161 -17.60 -19.70 3.18
C PHE A 161 -18.19 -19.11 4.47
N GLY A 162 -18.28 -17.78 4.58
CA GLY A 162 -19.01 -17.07 5.63
C GLY A 162 -18.33 -17.13 6.99
N ASN A 163 -17.00 -17.02 7.04
CA ASN A 163 -16.23 -17.09 8.27
C ASN A 163 -16.56 -18.34 9.12
N ALA A 164 -16.92 -19.44 8.44
CA ALA A 164 -17.06 -20.72 9.10
C ALA A 164 -15.73 -21.11 9.73
N SER A 165 -15.37 -20.36 10.79
CA SER A 165 -14.16 -20.55 11.54
C SER A 165 -14.15 -21.97 12.07
N LEU A 166 -12.99 -22.60 12.02
CA LEU A 166 -12.73 -23.84 12.74
C LEU A 166 -13.00 -23.60 14.23
N TRP A 167 -14.32 -23.58 14.59
CA TRP A 167 -14.85 -23.63 15.96
C TRP A 167 -14.37 -22.57 16.96
N GLY A 168 -14.12 -21.33 16.54
CA GLY A 168 -13.70 -20.32 17.49
C GLY A 168 -12.37 -20.64 18.20
N LEU A 169 -11.57 -21.55 17.65
CA LEU A 169 -10.25 -21.89 18.17
C LEU A 169 -9.26 -20.73 18.11
N PHE A 170 -9.55 -19.73 17.27
CA PHE A 170 -8.83 -18.48 17.22
C PHE A 170 -9.75 -17.36 17.68
N PRO A 171 -9.62 -16.86 18.93
CA PRO A 171 -10.45 -15.79 19.48
C PRO A 171 -10.16 -14.43 18.86
N TRP A 172 -9.48 -14.39 17.72
CA TRP A 172 -9.10 -13.17 17.05
C TRP A 172 -10.20 -12.78 16.07
N GLU A 173 -10.97 -11.79 16.41
CA GLU A 173 -11.82 -11.03 15.48
C GLU A 173 -10.96 -10.32 14.41
N VAL A 174 -9.91 -11.00 13.93
CA VAL A 174 -8.83 -10.34 13.19
C VAL A 174 -9.25 -9.97 11.79
N TYR A 175 -10.29 -10.59 11.24
CA TYR A 175 -10.77 -10.26 9.88
C TYR A 175 -12.28 -10.46 9.77
N PRO A 176 -13.07 -9.41 9.89
CA PRO A 176 -14.46 -9.49 9.48
C PRO A 176 -14.58 -9.82 7.98
N ASP A 177 -13.64 -9.39 7.11
CA ASP A 177 -13.90 -9.34 5.67
C ASP A 177 -12.71 -9.74 4.78
N ALA A 178 -12.28 -11.01 4.80
CA ALA A 178 -11.39 -11.51 3.75
C ALA A 178 -12.11 -11.84 2.43
N ALA A 179 -13.40 -11.49 2.33
CA ALA A 179 -14.19 -11.42 1.11
C ALA A 179 -14.83 -10.02 1.07
N MET A 180 -14.23 -9.08 0.34
CA MET A 180 -14.65 -7.68 0.35
C MET A 180 -15.58 -7.33 -0.80
N PRO A 181 -16.69 -6.58 -0.54
CA PRO A 181 -17.51 -6.01 -1.61
C PRO A 181 -16.68 -5.01 -2.42
N SER A 182 -16.77 -5.08 -3.73
CA SER A 182 -16.08 -4.16 -4.64
C SER A 182 -16.92 -3.98 -5.90
N SER A 183 -17.43 -2.78 -6.13
CA SER A 183 -18.15 -2.42 -7.35
C SER A 183 -19.27 -3.41 -7.76
N GLY A 184 -20.05 -3.86 -6.78
CA GLY A 184 -21.17 -4.79 -6.99
C GLY A 184 -20.83 -6.28 -6.92
N ASP A 185 -19.56 -6.66 -6.83
CA ASP A 185 -19.09 -8.05 -6.69
C ASP A 185 -18.38 -8.25 -5.36
N VAL A 186 -18.51 -9.45 -4.78
CA VAL A 186 -17.67 -9.87 -3.65
C VAL A 186 -16.38 -10.47 -4.19
N ARG A 187 -15.24 -10.00 -3.71
CA ARG A 187 -13.90 -10.44 -4.14
C ARG A 187 -13.15 -11.08 -3.00
N LEU A 188 -12.50 -12.21 -3.27
CA LEU A 188 -11.68 -12.90 -2.28
C LEU A 188 -10.33 -12.18 -2.11
N THR A 189 -10.01 -11.80 -0.87
CA THR A 189 -8.81 -11.03 -0.52
C THR A 189 -7.89 -11.73 0.47
N SER A 190 -8.40 -12.72 1.22
CA SER A 190 -7.70 -13.42 2.30
C SER A 190 -7.04 -12.42 3.27
N VAL A 191 -5.85 -12.73 3.75
CA VAL A 191 -5.11 -11.92 4.73
C VAL A 191 -4.69 -10.52 4.23
N PHE A 192 -4.75 -10.25 2.94
CA PHE A 192 -4.29 -8.98 2.37
C PHE A 192 -5.35 -7.90 2.32
N GLN A 193 -6.64 -8.24 2.49
CA GLN A 193 -7.77 -7.32 2.35
C GLN A 193 -7.81 -6.56 1.01
N TYR A 194 -6.99 -6.99 0.05
CA TYR A 194 -6.91 -6.45 -1.30
C TYR A 194 -6.70 -7.57 -2.34
N ALA A 195 -7.68 -7.71 -3.22
CA ALA A 195 -7.77 -8.85 -4.13
C ALA A 195 -6.61 -8.93 -5.15
N ASN A 196 -6.06 -7.80 -5.59
CA ASN A 196 -4.96 -7.82 -6.57
C ASN A 196 -3.66 -8.33 -5.93
N THR A 197 -3.36 -7.91 -4.70
CA THR A 197 -2.20 -8.40 -3.95
C THR A 197 -2.33 -9.88 -3.64
N TYR A 198 -3.54 -10.33 -3.27
CA TYR A 198 -3.78 -11.76 -3.08
C TYR A 198 -3.59 -12.54 -4.39
N ALA A 199 -4.04 -12.00 -5.53
CA ALA A 199 -3.81 -12.62 -6.84
C ALA A 199 -2.32 -12.76 -7.15
N ALA A 200 -1.49 -11.74 -6.89
CA ALA A 200 -0.04 -11.81 -7.07
C ALA A 200 0.60 -12.92 -6.23
N TYR A 201 0.20 -13.03 -4.96
CA TYR A 201 0.63 -14.09 -4.07
C TYR A 201 0.22 -15.49 -4.55
N LEU A 202 -1.05 -15.64 -4.97
CA LEU A 202 -1.59 -16.89 -5.50
C LEU A 202 -0.87 -17.35 -6.77
N ILE A 203 -0.54 -16.44 -7.69
CA ILE A 203 0.23 -16.77 -8.90
C ILE A 203 1.59 -17.37 -8.51
N ALA A 204 2.30 -16.77 -7.57
CA ALA A 204 3.57 -17.30 -7.07
C ALA A 204 3.39 -18.69 -6.47
N PHE A 205 2.35 -18.93 -5.68
CA PHE A 205 2.06 -20.22 -5.07
C PHE A 205 1.62 -21.29 -6.09
N LEU A 206 0.78 -20.92 -7.06
CA LEU A 206 0.34 -21.81 -8.15
C LEU A 206 1.52 -22.35 -8.94
N PHE A 207 2.45 -21.46 -9.35
CA PHE A 207 3.64 -21.90 -10.08
C PHE A 207 4.61 -22.69 -9.19
N ALA A 208 4.71 -22.35 -7.90
CA ALA A 208 5.50 -23.15 -6.95
C ALA A 208 4.92 -24.58 -6.82
N CYS A 209 3.58 -24.73 -6.73
CA CYS A 209 2.93 -26.04 -6.74
C CYS A 209 3.20 -26.79 -8.05
N LEU A 210 3.01 -26.18 -9.21
CA LEU A 210 3.26 -26.79 -10.52
C LEU A 210 4.70 -27.29 -10.64
N PHE A 211 5.69 -26.47 -10.26
CA PHE A 211 7.09 -26.87 -10.28
C PHE A 211 7.37 -28.02 -9.32
N THR A 212 6.80 -27.97 -8.14
CA THR A 212 6.94 -29.04 -7.14
C THR A 212 6.41 -30.35 -7.66
N ILE A 213 5.23 -30.37 -8.32
CA ILE A 213 4.62 -31.56 -8.91
C ILE A 213 5.54 -32.19 -9.96
N VAL A 214 6.15 -31.36 -10.83
CA VAL A 214 6.90 -31.87 -12.01
C VAL A 214 8.37 -32.20 -11.70
N VAL A 215 8.94 -31.58 -10.66
CA VAL A 215 10.39 -31.70 -10.38
C VAL A 215 10.66 -32.56 -9.14
N SER A 216 9.77 -32.57 -8.14
CA SER A 216 9.98 -33.29 -6.90
C SER A 216 9.89 -34.82 -7.08
N LYS A 217 10.80 -35.55 -6.44
CA LYS A 217 10.76 -37.02 -6.33
C LYS A 217 10.01 -37.49 -5.08
N ASN A 218 9.74 -36.61 -4.13
CA ASN A 218 9.04 -36.96 -2.91
C ASN A 218 7.53 -37.07 -3.18
N LYS A 219 7.00 -38.28 -3.14
CA LYS A 219 5.59 -38.59 -3.42
C LYS A 219 4.61 -37.82 -2.55
N TYR A 220 4.95 -37.57 -1.29
CA TYR A 220 4.08 -36.84 -0.36
C TYR A 220 4.01 -35.34 -0.69
N VAL A 221 5.17 -34.78 -1.07
CA VAL A 221 5.26 -33.39 -1.49
C VAL A 221 4.53 -33.17 -2.83
N VAL A 222 4.64 -34.13 -3.77
CA VAL A 222 3.90 -34.09 -5.03
C VAL A 222 2.39 -34.15 -4.79
N LEU A 223 1.94 -35.08 -3.94
CA LEU A 223 0.52 -35.24 -3.62
C LEU A 223 -0.04 -33.96 -2.94
N PHE A 224 0.71 -33.41 -1.98
CA PHE A 224 0.35 -32.17 -1.29
C PHE A 224 0.25 -30.99 -2.25
N ALA A 225 1.26 -30.77 -3.09
CA ALA A 225 1.25 -29.68 -4.07
C ALA A 225 0.11 -29.84 -5.10
N SER A 226 -0.17 -31.09 -5.53
CA SER A 226 -1.29 -31.38 -6.43
C SER A 226 -2.65 -31.10 -5.78
N PHE A 227 -2.78 -31.36 -4.48
CA PHE A 227 -3.99 -31.09 -3.70
C PHE A 227 -4.22 -29.58 -3.58
N MET A 228 -3.19 -28.82 -3.22
CA MET A 228 -3.29 -27.37 -3.01
C MET A 228 -3.47 -26.58 -4.30
N LEU A 229 -3.17 -27.16 -5.46
CA LEU A 229 -3.27 -26.47 -6.74
C LEU A 229 -4.73 -26.04 -7.06
N VAL A 230 -5.73 -26.86 -6.72
CA VAL A 230 -7.15 -26.56 -6.98
C VAL A 230 -7.68 -25.46 -6.04
N PRO A 231 -7.52 -25.54 -4.70
CA PRO A 231 -7.93 -24.45 -3.83
C PRO A 231 -7.28 -23.11 -4.17
N ALA A 232 -5.98 -23.13 -4.51
CA ALA A 232 -5.27 -21.92 -4.91
C ALA A 232 -5.79 -21.35 -6.24
N LEU A 233 -6.15 -22.21 -7.21
CA LEU A 233 -6.69 -21.77 -8.49
C LEU A 233 -8.11 -21.23 -8.38
N ILE A 234 -8.96 -21.86 -7.58
CA ILE A 234 -10.31 -21.35 -7.26
C ILE A 234 -10.18 -19.99 -6.54
N SER A 235 -9.32 -19.90 -5.52
CA SER A 235 -9.05 -18.63 -4.84
C SER A 235 -8.60 -17.56 -5.82
N PHE A 236 -7.69 -17.88 -6.75
CA PHE A 236 -7.21 -16.94 -7.77
C PHE A 236 -8.34 -16.43 -8.67
N ILE A 237 -9.23 -17.31 -9.12
CA ILE A 237 -10.39 -16.94 -9.93
C ILE A 237 -11.33 -16.03 -9.12
N LEU A 238 -11.61 -16.36 -7.86
CA LEU A 238 -12.49 -15.58 -6.96
C LEU A 238 -11.90 -14.23 -6.53
N THR A 239 -10.61 -13.99 -6.74
CA THR A 239 -10.07 -12.62 -6.59
C THR A 239 -10.65 -11.65 -7.62
N LEU A 240 -11.14 -12.14 -8.75
CA LEU A 240 -11.59 -11.33 -9.89
C LEU A 240 -10.58 -10.26 -10.31
N SER A 241 -9.28 -10.51 -10.11
CA SER A 241 -8.21 -9.56 -10.39
C SER A 241 -7.85 -9.55 -11.86
N ARG A 242 -8.21 -8.48 -12.57
CA ARG A 242 -7.82 -8.27 -13.98
C ARG A 242 -6.30 -8.19 -14.12
N GLY A 243 -5.62 -7.50 -13.19
CA GLY A 243 -4.16 -7.44 -13.13
C GLY A 243 -3.53 -8.83 -13.00
N GLY A 244 -4.12 -9.70 -12.15
CA GLY A 244 -3.70 -11.09 -12.00
C GLY A 244 -3.89 -11.88 -13.30
N TRP A 245 -5.02 -11.74 -13.98
CA TRP A 245 -5.29 -12.46 -15.23
C TRP A 245 -4.37 -12.04 -16.36
N THR A 246 -4.02 -10.75 -16.46
CA THR A 246 -3.09 -10.25 -17.48
C THR A 246 -1.64 -10.61 -17.18
N THR A 247 -1.22 -10.62 -15.92
CA THR A 247 0.16 -10.96 -15.53
C THR A 247 0.43 -12.46 -15.48
N PHE A 248 -0.58 -13.30 -15.25
CA PHE A 248 -0.43 -14.75 -15.19
C PHE A 248 0.24 -15.36 -16.43
N PRO A 249 -0.21 -15.12 -17.67
CA PRO A 249 0.45 -15.62 -18.86
C PRO A 249 1.85 -15.02 -19.05
N VAL A 250 2.06 -13.75 -18.68
CA VAL A 250 3.39 -13.12 -18.73
C VAL A 250 4.36 -13.86 -17.80
N ILE A 251 3.96 -14.13 -16.55
CA ILE A 251 4.78 -14.85 -15.58
C ILE A 251 5.07 -16.28 -16.07
N LEU A 252 4.08 -16.95 -16.68
CA LEU A 252 4.26 -18.28 -17.27
C LEU A 252 5.41 -18.30 -18.28
N LEU A 253 5.59 -17.23 -19.08
CA LEU A 253 6.67 -17.11 -20.07
C LEU A 253 8.05 -17.06 -19.41
N PHE A 254 8.18 -16.47 -18.23
CA PHE A 254 9.43 -16.40 -17.49
C PHE A 254 9.73 -17.68 -16.70
N VAL A 255 8.70 -18.40 -16.30
CA VAL A 255 8.80 -19.55 -15.41
C VAL A 255 8.99 -20.86 -16.19
N LEU A 256 8.24 -21.09 -17.28
CA LEU A 256 8.32 -22.32 -18.06
C LEU A 256 9.72 -22.66 -18.60
N PRO A 257 10.53 -21.68 -19.08
CA PRO A 257 11.87 -21.99 -19.60
C PRO A 257 12.84 -22.59 -18.58
N LEU A 258 12.51 -22.55 -17.29
CA LEU A 258 13.29 -23.27 -16.27
C LEU A 258 13.14 -24.79 -16.37
N LEU A 259 12.09 -25.27 -17.03
CA LEU A 259 11.78 -26.68 -17.21
C LEU A 259 12.29 -27.18 -18.57
N THR A 260 12.64 -28.44 -18.65
CA THR A 260 12.84 -29.14 -19.93
C THR A 260 11.51 -29.24 -20.68
N PHE A 261 11.55 -29.40 -21.99
CA PHE A 261 10.38 -29.44 -22.85
C PHE A 261 9.33 -30.46 -22.38
N SER A 262 9.77 -31.67 -22.02
CA SER A 262 8.86 -32.72 -21.52
C SER A 262 8.21 -32.31 -20.18
N LYS A 263 8.95 -31.63 -19.29
CA LYS A 263 8.41 -31.15 -18.02
C LYS A 263 7.49 -29.95 -18.20
N GLN A 264 7.69 -29.13 -19.23
CA GLN A 264 6.73 -28.08 -19.59
C GLN A 264 5.40 -28.64 -20.00
N ILE A 265 5.39 -29.71 -20.81
CA ILE A 265 4.15 -30.43 -21.20
C ILE A 265 3.46 -31.02 -19.96
N GLN A 266 4.24 -31.61 -19.03
CA GLN A 266 3.69 -32.12 -17.77
C GLN A 266 3.05 -30.99 -16.94
N ALA A 267 3.75 -29.83 -16.80
CA ALA A 267 3.23 -28.69 -16.06
C ALA A 267 1.93 -28.14 -16.66
N LEU A 268 1.88 -28.01 -17.99
CA LEU A 268 0.65 -27.61 -18.68
C LEU A 268 -0.48 -28.61 -18.50
N PHE A 269 -0.19 -29.91 -18.56
CA PHE A 269 -1.22 -30.93 -18.27
C PHE A 269 -1.77 -30.77 -16.86
N GLN A 270 -0.91 -30.58 -15.84
CA GLN A 270 -1.34 -30.37 -14.45
C GLN A 270 -2.15 -29.08 -14.29
N LEU A 271 -1.74 -28.00 -14.94
CA LEU A 271 -2.48 -26.74 -14.92
C LEU A 271 -3.86 -26.89 -15.58
N ILE A 272 -3.93 -27.52 -16.75
CA ILE A 272 -5.19 -27.76 -17.45
C ILE A 272 -6.11 -28.68 -16.62
N LEU A 273 -5.59 -29.74 -16.02
CA LEU A 273 -6.34 -30.63 -15.15
C LEU A 273 -6.95 -29.87 -13.96
N ALA A 274 -6.14 -29.06 -13.28
CA ALA A 274 -6.60 -28.25 -12.17
C ALA A 274 -7.61 -27.18 -12.62
N LEU A 275 -7.40 -26.56 -13.79
CA LEU A 275 -8.32 -25.57 -14.37
C LEU A 275 -9.69 -26.21 -14.68
N ILE A 276 -9.71 -27.37 -15.31
CA ILE A 276 -10.97 -28.10 -15.58
C ILE A 276 -11.70 -28.42 -14.28
N ALA A 277 -10.99 -28.95 -13.27
CA ALA A 277 -11.57 -29.24 -11.98
C ALA A 277 -12.13 -27.97 -11.30
N SER A 278 -11.38 -26.89 -11.34
CA SER A 278 -11.79 -25.60 -10.77
C SER A 278 -13.02 -25.03 -11.49
N VAL A 279 -13.06 -25.03 -12.81
CA VAL A 279 -14.21 -24.55 -13.61
C VAL A 279 -15.48 -25.36 -13.33
N ILE A 280 -15.37 -26.68 -13.17
CA ILE A 280 -16.50 -27.54 -12.81
C ILE A 280 -17.04 -27.21 -11.41
N MET A 281 -16.15 -26.91 -10.47
CA MET A 281 -16.52 -26.64 -9.07
C MET A 281 -16.96 -25.18 -8.84
N LEU A 282 -16.48 -24.26 -9.67
CA LEU A 282 -16.63 -22.82 -9.48
C LEU A 282 -18.09 -22.34 -9.29
N PRO A 283 -19.10 -22.82 -10.09
CA PRO A 283 -20.48 -22.38 -9.89
C PRO A 283 -21.00 -22.70 -8.48
N SER A 284 -20.70 -23.91 -7.98
CA SER A 284 -21.09 -24.31 -6.62
C SER A 284 -20.31 -23.50 -5.56
N MET A 285 -19.00 -23.30 -5.75
CA MET A 285 -18.18 -22.52 -4.84
C MET A 285 -18.65 -21.07 -4.74
N ASN A 286 -18.98 -20.45 -5.88
CA ASN A 286 -19.48 -19.09 -5.93
C ASN A 286 -20.87 -18.97 -5.30
N SER A 287 -21.80 -19.85 -5.66
CA SER A 287 -23.16 -19.84 -5.13
C SER A 287 -23.18 -20.03 -3.60
N TYR A 288 -22.46 -21.04 -3.10
CA TYR A 288 -22.40 -21.29 -1.65
C TYR A 288 -21.66 -20.17 -0.91
N GLY A 289 -20.59 -19.63 -1.49
CA GLY A 289 -19.87 -18.50 -0.90
C GLY A 289 -20.76 -17.28 -0.73
N LEU A 290 -21.44 -16.86 -1.80
CA LEU A 290 -22.36 -15.70 -1.75
C LEU A 290 -23.54 -15.93 -0.81
N GLN A 291 -24.11 -17.15 -0.79
CA GLN A 291 -25.16 -17.50 0.16
C GLN A 291 -24.67 -17.39 1.60
N LEU A 292 -23.48 -17.92 1.90
CA LEU A 292 -22.91 -17.94 3.25
C LEU A 292 -22.44 -16.56 3.74
N GLN A 293 -22.16 -15.61 2.83
CA GLN A 293 -21.93 -14.21 3.16
C GLN A 293 -23.21 -13.50 3.63
N GLN A 294 -24.37 -13.94 3.14
CA GLN A 294 -25.67 -13.35 3.50
C GLN A 294 -26.31 -14.06 4.70
N ASP A 295 -26.30 -15.39 4.67
CA ASP A 295 -26.92 -16.23 5.71
C ASP A 295 -26.08 -17.48 5.96
N HIS A 296 -25.45 -17.50 7.13
CA HIS A 296 -24.54 -18.58 7.52
C HIS A 296 -25.28 -19.82 7.98
N THR A 297 -25.28 -20.86 7.15
CA THR A 297 -25.80 -22.18 7.51
C THR A 297 -24.69 -23.23 7.55
N GLN A 298 -24.56 -23.95 8.68
CA GLN A 298 -23.50 -24.96 8.86
C GLN A 298 -23.55 -26.07 7.80
N GLY A 299 -24.76 -26.49 7.35
CA GLY A 299 -24.91 -27.51 6.34
C GLY A 299 -24.35 -27.09 4.98
N THR A 300 -24.62 -25.88 4.55
CA THR A 300 -24.07 -25.31 3.30
C THR A 300 -22.55 -25.13 3.38
N ALA A 301 -22.03 -24.64 4.50
CA ALA A 301 -20.59 -24.50 4.71
C ALA A 301 -19.86 -25.86 4.65
N LEU A 302 -20.42 -26.89 5.33
CA LEU A 302 -19.87 -28.25 5.29
C LEU A 302 -19.88 -28.82 3.87
N LEU A 303 -20.97 -28.62 3.11
CA LEU A 303 -21.08 -29.10 1.73
C LEU A 303 -20.06 -28.39 0.82
N ALA A 304 -19.88 -27.09 0.98
CA ALA A 304 -18.87 -26.32 0.26
C ALA A 304 -17.45 -26.85 0.52
N TRP A 305 -17.10 -27.13 1.78
CA TRP A 305 -15.83 -27.74 2.13
C TRP A 305 -15.66 -29.15 1.57
N ILE A 306 -16.69 -29.98 1.63
CA ILE A 306 -16.64 -31.34 1.07
C ILE A 306 -16.40 -31.33 -0.44
N ILE A 307 -17.07 -30.44 -1.17
CA ILE A 307 -16.86 -30.27 -2.62
C ILE A 307 -15.43 -29.77 -2.91
N LEU A 308 -14.97 -28.74 -2.20
CA LEU A 308 -13.63 -28.20 -2.38
C LEU A 308 -12.55 -29.25 -2.11
N LEU A 309 -12.56 -29.85 -0.93
CA LEU A 309 -11.52 -30.79 -0.51
C LEU A 309 -11.63 -32.11 -1.26
N GLY A 310 -12.86 -32.61 -1.51
CA GLY A 310 -13.12 -33.83 -2.27
C GLY A 310 -12.67 -33.69 -3.73
N GLY A 311 -13.06 -32.61 -4.40
CA GLY A 311 -12.63 -32.33 -5.78
C GLY A 311 -11.13 -32.13 -5.88
N SER A 312 -10.52 -31.44 -4.92
CA SER A 312 -9.06 -31.29 -4.82
C SER A 312 -8.36 -32.62 -4.65
N LEU A 313 -8.89 -33.51 -3.81
CA LEU A 313 -8.32 -34.85 -3.60
C LEU A 313 -8.39 -35.71 -4.86
N VAL A 314 -9.53 -35.73 -5.52
CA VAL A 314 -9.69 -36.45 -6.80
C VAL A 314 -8.69 -35.94 -7.84
N THR A 315 -8.61 -34.67 -8.00
CA THR A 315 -7.66 -34.03 -8.92
C THR A 315 -6.20 -34.37 -8.55
N ALA A 316 -5.87 -34.34 -7.27
CA ALA A 316 -4.52 -34.69 -6.78
C ALA A 316 -4.16 -36.15 -7.05
N VAL A 317 -5.13 -37.08 -6.91
CA VAL A 317 -4.92 -38.52 -7.23
C VAL A 317 -4.66 -38.71 -8.72
N ILE A 318 -5.43 -38.05 -9.59
CA ILE A 318 -5.21 -38.08 -11.06
C ILE A 318 -3.87 -37.48 -11.43
N ALA A 319 -3.53 -36.33 -10.88
CA ALA A 319 -2.27 -35.65 -11.07
C ALA A 319 -1.08 -36.52 -10.67
N PHE A 320 -1.17 -37.14 -9.48
CA PHE A 320 -0.17 -38.07 -8.97
C PHE A 320 -0.03 -39.32 -9.82
N ALA A 321 -1.17 -39.93 -10.24
CA ALA A 321 -1.15 -41.08 -11.12
C ALA A 321 -0.50 -40.77 -12.47
N PHE A 322 -0.77 -39.60 -13.05
CA PHE A 322 -0.10 -39.13 -14.26
C PHE A 322 1.42 -39.03 -14.06
N GLN A 323 1.86 -38.38 -12.97
CA GLN A 323 3.30 -38.27 -12.66
C GLN A 323 3.96 -39.62 -12.48
N LYS A 324 3.28 -40.54 -11.82
CA LYS A 324 3.85 -41.89 -11.55
C LYS A 324 3.92 -42.77 -12.79
N TYR A 325 2.88 -42.78 -13.66
CA TYR A 325 2.75 -43.76 -14.73
C TYR A 325 3.01 -43.20 -16.13
N VAL A 326 2.79 -41.92 -16.36
CA VAL A 326 2.86 -41.31 -17.68
C VAL A 326 4.10 -40.41 -17.84
N ALA A 327 4.44 -39.60 -16.83
CA ALA A 327 5.49 -38.58 -16.92
C ALA A 327 6.85 -39.18 -17.33
N THR A 328 7.27 -40.28 -16.69
CA THR A 328 8.54 -40.95 -17.02
C THR A 328 8.58 -41.45 -18.46
N ARG A 329 7.49 -41.99 -18.98
CA ARG A 329 7.41 -42.43 -20.37
C ARG A 329 7.46 -41.28 -21.34
N LEU A 330 6.83 -40.15 -20.98
CA LEU A 330 6.85 -38.92 -21.77
C LEU A 330 8.27 -38.34 -21.84
N GLU A 331 8.97 -38.30 -20.72
CA GLU A 331 10.37 -37.85 -20.66
C GLU A 331 11.30 -38.69 -21.54
N GLN A 332 11.13 -40.00 -21.53
CA GLN A 332 11.89 -40.93 -22.40
C GLN A 332 11.58 -40.68 -23.87
N LYS A 333 10.32 -40.57 -24.25
CA LYS A 333 9.92 -40.29 -25.63
C LYS A 333 10.42 -38.95 -26.16
N LEU A 334 10.48 -37.93 -25.31
CA LEU A 334 10.88 -36.58 -25.69
C LEU A 334 12.34 -36.26 -25.37
N GLN A 335 13.14 -37.29 -25.08
CA GLN A 335 14.55 -37.08 -24.70
C GLN A 335 15.36 -36.32 -25.76
N SER A 336 15.09 -36.54 -27.03
CA SER A 336 15.74 -35.82 -28.13
C SER A 336 15.42 -34.33 -28.16
N PHE A 337 14.18 -33.98 -27.83
CA PHE A 337 13.72 -32.59 -27.69
C PHE A 337 14.32 -31.92 -26.48
N ASN A 338 14.40 -32.63 -25.35
CA ASN A 338 14.98 -32.12 -24.09
C ASN A 338 16.45 -31.72 -24.22
N LYS A 339 17.21 -32.35 -25.12
CA LYS A 339 18.62 -32.01 -25.39
C LYS A 339 18.80 -30.72 -26.20
N ARG A 340 17.74 -30.24 -26.87
CA ARG A 340 17.79 -29.05 -27.74
C ARG A 340 17.40 -27.81 -26.93
N LYS A 341 18.41 -26.98 -26.56
CA LYS A 341 18.20 -25.80 -25.69
C LYS A 341 17.16 -24.81 -26.21
N LEU A 342 17.00 -24.65 -27.51
CA LEU A 342 16.00 -23.73 -28.09
C LEU A 342 14.58 -24.24 -27.96
N VAL A 343 14.38 -25.56 -27.85
CA VAL A 343 13.03 -26.15 -27.72
C VAL A 343 12.37 -25.80 -26.40
N MET A 344 13.16 -25.43 -25.37
CA MET A 344 12.59 -24.95 -24.10
C MET A 344 11.81 -23.65 -24.24
N PHE A 345 12.04 -22.88 -25.31
CA PHE A 345 11.29 -21.65 -25.58
C PHE A 345 10.07 -21.88 -26.49
N LEU A 346 9.88 -23.07 -27.06
CA LEU A 346 8.80 -23.35 -28.00
C LEU A 346 7.42 -23.17 -27.36
N ILE A 347 7.18 -23.77 -26.18
CA ILE A 347 5.90 -23.65 -25.48
C ILE A 347 5.67 -22.23 -25.00
N PRO A 348 6.61 -21.52 -24.35
CA PRO A 348 6.47 -20.10 -24.04
C PRO A 348 6.10 -19.26 -25.27
N MET A 349 6.79 -19.45 -26.41
CA MET A 349 6.48 -18.72 -27.65
C MET A 349 5.07 -19.02 -28.19
N LEU A 350 4.68 -20.29 -28.19
CA LEU A 350 3.31 -20.68 -28.55
C LEU A 350 2.29 -20.11 -27.58
N GLY A 351 2.65 -20.01 -26.29
CA GLY A 351 1.86 -19.36 -25.26
C GLY A 351 1.62 -17.86 -25.52
N ILE A 352 2.64 -17.15 -26.01
CA ILE A 352 2.49 -15.75 -26.43
C ILE A 352 1.49 -15.65 -27.59
N VAL A 353 1.66 -16.47 -28.62
CA VAL A 353 0.76 -16.46 -29.78
C VAL A 353 -0.68 -16.81 -29.37
N ALA A 354 -0.83 -17.85 -28.54
CA ALA A 354 -2.14 -18.23 -28.00
C ALA A 354 -2.75 -17.18 -27.10
N GLY A 355 -1.93 -16.50 -26.29
CA GLY A 355 -2.35 -15.38 -25.44
C GLY A 355 -2.84 -14.18 -26.25
N ILE A 356 -2.12 -13.79 -27.30
CA ILE A 356 -2.51 -12.73 -28.21
C ILE A 356 -3.82 -13.10 -28.95
N ALA A 357 -3.90 -14.33 -29.46
CA ALA A 357 -5.11 -14.82 -30.12
C ALA A 357 -6.30 -14.90 -29.14
N GLY A 358 -6.06 -15.37 -27.90
CA GLY A 358 -7.06 -15.41 -26.84
C GLY A 358 -7.55 -14.02 -26.45
N ALA A 359 -6.63 -13.07 -26.28
CA ALA A 359 -6.97 -11.67 -26.03
C ALA A 359 -7.83 -11.10 -27.18
N PHE A 360 -7.47 -11.37 -28.43
CA PHE A 360 -8.25 -10.95 -29.58
C PHE A 360 -9.65 -11.58 -29.60
N LEU A 361 -9.78 -12.87 -29.23
CA LEU A 361 -11.07 -13.56 -29.15
C LEU A 361 -11.94 -13.06 -28.00
N LEU A 362 -11.35 -12.70 -26.88
CA LEU A 362 -12.05 -12.23 -25.68
C LEU A 362 -12.44 -10.74 -25.78
N LEU A 363 -11.55 -9.91 -26.35
CA LEU A 363 -11.76 -8.46 -26.47
C LEU A 363 -12.48 -8.09 -27.79
N GLY A 364 -12.54 -9.00 -28.75
CA GLY A 364 -13.08 -8.76 -30.10
C GLY A 364 -14.59 -8.98 -30.27
N ASN A 365 -15.41 -8.96 -29.21
CA ASN A 365 -16.86 -9.18 -29.26
C ASN A 365 -17.29 -10.51 -29.95
N THR A 366 -16.47 -11.54 -29.83
CA THR A 366 -16.69 -12.83 -30.52
C THR A 366 -17.79 -13.70 -29.91
N GLY A 367 -18.36 -13.26 -28.76
CA GLY A 367 -19.37 -14.04 -28.01
C GLY A 367 -18.80 -15.22 -27.23
N PHE A 368 -17.48 -15.42 -27.22
CA PHE A 368 -16.82 -16.49 -26.48
C PHE A 368 -16.98 -16.35 -24.95
N THR A 369 -17.10 -15.14 -24.48
CA THR A 369 -17.33 -14.78 -23.06
C THR A 369 -18.65 -15.31 -22.52
N LYS A 370 -19.68 -15.48 -23.38
CA LYS A 370 -20.99 -16.06 -23.02
C LYS A 370 -20.94 -17.54 -22.58
N LEU A 371 -19.81 -18.20 -22.82
CA LEU A 371 -19.59 -19.59 -22.34
C LEU A 371 -19.09 -19.63 -20.89
N LEU A 372 -18.72 -18.47 -20.31
CA LEU A 372 -18.24 -18.33 -18.94
C LEU A 372 -19.40 -17.94 -18.00
N PRO A 373 -19.30 -18.22 -16.67
CA PRO A 373 -20.21 -17.63 -15.69
C PRO A 373 -20.30 -16.11 -15.87
N ALA A 374 -21.49 -15.53 -15.73
CA ALA A 374 -21.75 -14.12 -16.01
C ALA A 374 -20.76 -13.18 -15.33
N SER A 375 -20.49 -13.40 -14.02
CA SER A 375 -19.52 -12.59 -13.25
C SER A 375 -18.10 -12.56 -13.81
N ILE A 376 -17.69 -13.62 -14.52
CA ILE A 376 -16.37 -13.72 -15.15
C ILE A 376 -16.45 -13.19 -16.59
N GLY A 377 -17.50 -13.56 -17.33
CA GLY A 377 -17.73 -13.12 -18.70
C GLY A 377 -17.81 -11.61 -18.78
N ASP A 378 -18.64 -10.98 -17.97
CA ASP A 378 -18.82 -9.53 -17.90
C ASP A 378 -17.53 -8.80 -17.51
N ARG A 379 -16.74 -9.38 -16.59
CA ARG A 379 -15.45 -8.79 -16.23
C ARG A 379 -14.41 -8.85 -17.34
N ILE A 380 -14.41 -9.90 -18.14
CA ILE A 380 -13.51 -10.03 -19.28
C ILE A 380 -13.95 -9.11 -20.42
N GLU A 381 -15.25 -9.04 -20.73
CA GLU A 381 -15.79 -8.10 -21.74
C GLU A 381 -15.50 -6.64 -21.39
N ASN A 382 -15.45 -6.36 -20.10
CA ASN A 382 -15.12 -5.03 -19.59
C ASN A 382 -13.61 -4.76 -19.47
N ILE A 383 -12.70 -5.59 -19.96
CA ILE A 383 -11.27 -5.26 -20.03
C ILE A 383 -11.05 -4.33 -21.24
N ASN A 384 -11.02 -3.02 -20.98
CA ASN A 384 -10.71 -2.00 -21.99
C ASN A 384 -9.91 -0.85 -21.33
N PHE A 385 -9.32 0.01 -22.17
CA PHE A 385 -8.50 1.13 -21.69
C PHE A 385 -9.31 2.29 -21.11
N ASN A 386 -10.62 2.32 -21.33
CA ASN A 386 -11.51 3.38 -20.83
C ASN A 386 -12.12 3.03 -19.47
N GLN A 387 -11.65 1.97 -18.82
CA GLN A 387 -12.12 1.63 -17.49
C GLN A 387 -11.52 2.53 -16.43
N HIS A 388 -12.33 2.87 -15.43
CA HIS A 388 -11.90 3.63 -14.26
C HIS A 388 -10.53 3.19 -13.73
N SER A 389 -10.34 1.92 -13.39
CA SER A 389 -9.09 1.43 -12.80
C SER A 389 -7.86 1.49 -13.72
N VAL A 390 -8.03 1.67 -15.03
CA VAL A 390 -6.93 1.85 -15.99
C VAL A 390 -6.63 3.34 -16.15
N LEU A 391 -7.67 4.16 -16.27
CA LEU A 391 -7.53 5.62 -16.37
C LEU A 391 -6.93 6.18 -15.08
N GLU A 392 -7.43 5.75 -13.92
CA GLU A 392 -6.94 6.11 -12.60
C GLU A 392 -5.43 5.82 -12.46
N ARG A 393 -4.98 4.60 -12.83
CA ARG A 393 -3.54 4.28 -12.80
C ARG A 393 -2.74 5.14 -13.77
N GLY A 394 -3.28 5.43 -14.96
CA GLY A 394 -2.65 6.35 -15.91
C GLY A 394 -2.40 7.70 -15.29
N THR A 395 -3.42 8.26 -14.63
CA THR A 395 -3.35 9.52 -13.88
C THR A 395 -2.29 9.46 -12.78
N PHE A 396 -2.32 8.45 -11.92
CA PHE A 396 -1.35 8.30 -10.84
C PHE A 396 0.10 8.20 -11.36
N TYR A 397 0.31 7.53 -12.48
CA TYR A 397 1.66 7.43 -13.07
C TYR A 397 2.13 8.77 -13.63
N GLU A 398 1.25 9.55 -14.25
CA GLU A 398 1.57 10.87 -14.78
C GLU A 398 1.90 11.85 -13.67
N ASP A 399 1.08 11.89 -12.62
CA ASP A 399 1.28 12.75 -11.45
C ASP A 399 2.55 12.33 -10.68
N ALA A 400 2.78 11.03 -10.48
CA ALA A 400 4.01 10.52 -9.87
C ALA A 400 5.27 10.87 -10.67
N LEU A 401 5.21 10.80 -12.00
CA LEU A 401 6.32 11.22 -12.85
C LEU A 401 6.54 12.74 -12.79
N SER A 402 5.51 13.51 -12.51
CA SER A 402 5.64 14.95 -12.29
C SER A 402 6.35 15.25 -10.96
N ILE A 403 6.01 14.53 -9.89
CA ILE A 403 6.77 14.59 -8.63
C ILE A 403 8.24 14.21 -8.87
N TRP A 404 8.50 13.11 -9.60
CA TRP A 404 9.88 12.70 -9.88
C TRP A 404 10.68 13.73 -10.66
N LYS A 405 10.08 14.52 -11.56
CA LYS A 405 10.77 15.61 -12.27
C LYS A 405 11.32 16.66 -11.32
N ASP A 406 10.63 16.92 -10.22
CA ASP A 406 11.08 17.89 -9.20
C ASP A 406 12.12 17.29 -8.23
N TYR A 407 12.10 15.95 -8.04
CA TYR A 407 13.01 15.20 -7.16
C TYR A 407 13.75 14.06 -7.92
N PRO A 408 14.54 14.35 -8.98
CA PRO A 408 14.95 13.32 -9.94
C PRO A 408 16.07 12.38 -9.45
N ILE A 409 16.92 12.81 -8.52
CA ILE A 409 18.15 12.10 -8.18
C ILE A 409 17.93 11.15 -7.01
N ASP A 410 17.63 11.65 -5.85
CA ASP A 410 17.49 10.96 -4.57
C ASP A 410 16.03 10.85 -4.10
N GLY A 411 15.09 11.35 -4.89
CA GLY A 411 13.65 11.30 -4.61
C GLY A 411 13.21 12.28 -3.54
N ALA A 412 11.93 12.26 -3.21
CA ALA A 412 11.30 13.12 -2.22
C ALA A 412 11.23 12.49 -0.80
N GLY A 413 11.87 11.32 -0.60
CA GLY A 413 11.82 10.57 0.66
C GLY A 413 10.79 9.45 0.66
N GLY A 414 10.91 8.54 1.62
CA GLY A 414 9.94 7.46 1.80
C GLY A 414 8.54 8.00 2.08
N GLY A 415 7.51 7.36 1.52
CA GLY A 415 6.11 7.79 1.62
C GLY A 415 5.79 9.11 0.88
N ALA A 416 6.69 9.59 0.02
CA ALA A 416 6.55 10.87 -0.67
C ALA A 416 5.30 10.97 -1.54
N TRP A 417 4.85 9.88 -2.15
CA TRP A 417 3.59 9.89 -2.91
C TRP A 417 2.42 10.35 -2.04
N GLN A 418 2.25 9.71 -0.88
CA GLN A 418 1.16 10.02 0.03
C GLN A 418 1.20 11.47 0.51
N ALA A 419 2.39 12.02 0.73
CA ALA A 419 2.55 13.40 1.18
C ALA A 419 2.30 14.42 0.07
N LEU A 420 2.64 14.10 -1.19
CA LEU A 420 2.69 15.07 -2.29
C LEU A 420 1.59 14.94 -3.34
N TYR A 421 0.89 13.77 -3.45
CA TYR A 421 0.00 13.53 -4.59
C TYR A 421 -1.05 14.62 -4.76
N GLN A 422 -1.59 15.16 -3.66
CA GLN A 422 -2.61 16.22 -3.71
C GLN A 422 -2.13 17.48 -4.40
N GLN A 423 -0.85 17.82 -4.30
CA GLN A 423 -0.28 18.97 -4.99
C GLN A 423 -0.17 18.76 -6.50
N TYR A 424 0.05 17.52 -6.94
CA TYR A 424 0.34 17.18 -8.33
C TYR A 424 -0.84 16.57 -9.07
N GLN A 425 -1.91 16.21 -8.36
CA GLN A 425 -3.07 15.54 -8.93
C GLN A 425 -3.79 16.41 -9.97
N ASN A 426 -4.28 15.80 -11.05
CA ASN A 426 -4.97 16.50 -12.13
C ASN A 426 -6.50 16.54 -11.95
N ASN A 427 -7.03 15.83 -10.96
CA ASN A 427 -8.44 15.82 -10.58
C ASN A 427 -8.56 15.38 -9.10
N PRO A 428 -9.68 15.67 -8.41
CA PRO A 428 -9.81 15.53 -6.95
C PRO A 428 -9.93 14.07 -6.46
N TYR A 429 -9.07 13.15 -6.91
CA TYR A 429 -9.03 11.78 -6.42
C TYR A 429 -8.35 11.67 -5.04
N SER A 430 -8.52 10.54 -4.36
CA SER A 430 -7.81 10.20 -3.13
C SER A 430 -7.00 8.93 -3.33
N SER A 431 -5.70 8.97 -3.00
CA SER A 431 -4.81 7.82 -3.14
C SER A 431 -3.64 7.85 -2.16
N THR A 432 -3.38 6.72 -1.49
CA THR A 432 -2.19 6.53 -0.66
C THR A 432 -1.07 5.78 -1.37
N GLN A 433 -1.32 5.27 -2.60
CA GLN A 433 -0.40 4.39 -3.33
C GLN A 433 -0.43 4.69 -4.84
N VAL A 434 0.73 4.69 -5.49
CA VAL A 434 0.87 4.92 -6.95
C VAL A 434 0.28 3.80 -7.82
N HIS A 435 -0.03 2.64 -7.25
CA HIS A 435 -0.39 1.42 -7.97
C HIS A 435 0.71 0.90 -8.94
N SER A 436 1.97 1.20 -8.64
CA SER A 436 3.16 0.59 -9.23
C SER A 436 4.33 0.74 -8.26
N PHE A 437 4.86 -0.37 -7.78
CA PHE A 437 6.01 -0.36 -6.89
C PHE A 437 7.22 0.39 -7.48
N PHE A 438 7.48 0.20 -8.78
CA PHE A 438 8.65 0.81 -9.41
C PHE A 438 8.51 2.32 -9.54
N ILE A 439 7.32 2.82 -9.87
CA ILE A 439 7.06 4.26 -9.97
C ILE A 439 7.04 4.88 -8.57
N GLN A 440 6.44 4.21 -7.58
CA GLN A 440 6.47 4.67 -6.19
C GLN A 440 7.90 4.80 -5.68
N MET A 441 8.73 3.76 -5.87
CA MET A 441 10.15 3.82 -5.50
C MET A 441 10.91 4.91 -6.25
N LEU A 442 10.55 5.20 -7.51
CA LEU A 442 11.14 6.29 -8.28
C LEU A 442 10.85 7.67 -7.65
N VAL A 443 9.64 7.86 -7.13
CA VAL A 443 9.26 9.08 -6.40
C VAL A 443 10.00 9.17 -5.06
N GLU A 444 10.12 8.06 -4.34
CA GLU A 444 10.68 8.03 -2.99
C GLU A 444 12.21 8.20 -2.95
N VAL A 445 12.94 7.52 -3.83
CA VAL A 445 14.42 7.46 -3.79
C VAL A 445 15.07 7.78 -5.15
N GLY A 446 14.32 8.34 -6.07
CA GLY A 446 14.81 8.85 -7.34
C GLY A 446 15.51 7.83 -8.22
N ALA A 447 16.29 8.36 -9.18
CA ALA A 447 17.07 7.55 -10.10
C ALA A 447 18.16 6.73 -9.38
N LEU A 448 18.71 7.23 -8.27
CA LEU A 448 19.74 6.51 -7.51
C LEU A 448 19.17 5.24 -6.86
N GLY A 449 17.98 5.32 -6.25
CA GLY A 449 17.33 4.15 -5.66
C GLY A 449 16.93 3.12 -6.71
N MET A 450 16.38 3.57 -7.83
CA MET A 450 16.07 2.70 -8.97
C MET A 450 17.30 1.99 -9.52
N LEU A 451 18.42 2.69 -9.65
CA LEU A 451 19.70 2.09 -10.08
C LEU A 451 20.15 1.02 -9.09
N ALA A 452 20.09 1.27 -7.78
CA ALA A 452 20.47 0.30 -6.76
C ALA A 452 19.57 -0.95 -6.79
N LEU A 453 18.26 -0.79 -6.97
CA LEU A 453 17.32 -1.89 -7.12
C LEU A 453 17.66 -2.72 -8.37
N PHE A 454 17.73 -2.08 -9.54
CA PHE A 454 18.01 -2.80 -10.78
C PHE A 454 19.39 -3.46 -10.78
N LEU A 455 20.39 -2.84 -10.17
CA LEU A 455 21.71 -3.45 -10.00
C LEU A 455 21.63 -4.68 -9.10
N THR A 456 20.88 -4.61 -8.00
CA THR A 456 20.65 -5.74 -7.09
C THR A 456 19.94 -6.88 -7.83
N LEU A 457 18.87 -6.59 -8.55
CA LEU A 457 18.15 -7.58 -9.35
C LEU A 457 19.06 -8.18 -10.42
N ALA A 458 19.76 -7.37 -11.21
CA ALA A 458 20.66 -7.84 -12.27
C ALA A 458 21.75 -8.78 -11.72
N ILE A 459 22.35 -8.44 -10.59
CA ILE A 459 23.37 -9.29 -9.93
C ILE A 459 22.75 -10.61 -9.49
N VAL A 460 21.61 -10.58 -8.80
CA VAL A 460 20.96 -11.79 -8.28
C VAL A 460 20.54 -12.71 -9.41
N TYR A 461 19.84 -12.20 -10.43
CA TYR A 461 19.39 -13.00 -11.57
C TYR A 461 20.57 -13.53 -12.40
N TYR A 462 21.63 -12.72 -12.61
CA TYR A 462 22.83 -13.18 -13.29
C TYR A 462 23.47 -14.38 -12.58
N TYR A 463 23.71 -14.29 -11.27
CA TYR A 463 24.31 -15.38 -10.51
C TYR A 463 23.39 -16.58 -10.37
N PHE A 464 22.09 -16.35 -10.27
CA PHE A 464 21.08 -17.41 -10.29
C PHE A 464 21.18 -18.22 -11.59
N PHE A 465 21.04 -17.60 -12.75
CA PHE A 465 21.10 -18.33 -14.03
C PHE A 465 22.45 -19.00 -14.26
N LYS A 466 23.54 -18.33 -13.92
CA LYS A 466 24.89 -18.91 -14.03
C LYS A 466 25.08 -20.18 -13.20
N SER A 467 24.48 -20.24 -12.02
CA SER A 467 24.47 -21.42 -11.16
C SER A 467 23.44 -22.45 -11.61
N TYR A 468 22.22 -22.01 -11.94
CA TYR A 468 21.09 -22.85 -12.29
C TYR A 468 21.37 -23.74 -13.52
N LEU A 469 22.03 -23.20 -14.55
CA LEU A 469 22.34 -23.92 -15.77
C LEU A 469 23.34 -25.06 -15.57
N LYS A 470 24.08 -25.08 -14.47
CA LYS A 470 25.05 -26.14 -14.12
C LYS A 470 24.44 -27.22 -13.21
N LYS A 471 23.25 -26.99 -12.66
CA LYS A 471 22.61 -27.91 -11.72
C LYS A 471 21.95 -29.09 -12.43
N THR A 472 21.98 -30.23 -11.75
CA THR A 472 21.17 -31.41 -12.13
C THR A 472 19.70 -31.14 -11.88
N ASP A 473 18.81 -31.89 -12.49
CA ASP A 473 17.38 -31.72 -12.35
C ASP A 473 16.90 -31.85 -10.89
N ASP A 474 17.57 -32.69 -10.11
CA ASP A 474 17.25 -32.89 -8.69
C ASP A 474 17.60 -31.67 -7.82
N GLU A 475 18.58 -30.88 -8.23
CA GLU A 475 19.04 -29.69 -7.51
C GLU A 475 18.30 -28.41 -7.92
N LYS A 476 17.45 -28.48 -8.96
CA LYS A 476 16.76 -27.31 -9.53
C LYS A 476 15.52 -26.88 -8.75
N LEU A 477 14.86 -27.80 -8.05
CA LEU A 477 13.57 -27.50 -7.41
C LEU A 477 13.66 -26.29 -6.48
N MET A 478 14.55 -26.34 -5.49
CA MET A 478 14.62 -25.29 -4.46
C MET A 478 14.96 -23.91 -5.03
N PRO A 479 15.99 -23.76 -5.89
CA PRO A 479 16.27 -22.48 -6.53
C PRO A 479 15.14 -21.98 -7.42
N SER A 480 14.40 -22.88 -8.10
CA SER A 480 13.27 -22.49 -8.95
C SER A 480 12.11 -21.89 -8.14
N ILE A 481 11.82 -22.44 -6.97
CA ILE A 481 10.76 -21.92 -6.11
C ILE A 481 11.00 -20.46 -5.74
N TRP A 482 12.23 -20.13 -5.32
CA TRP A 482 12.57 -18.74 -4.94
C TRP A 482 12.58 -17.79 -6.13
N TYR A 483 13.05 -18.28 -7.30
CA TYR A 483 12.94 -17.52 -8.55
C TYR A 483 11.48 -17.25 -8.92
N ILE A 484 10.60 -18.24 -8.82
CA ILE A 484 9.18 -18.12 -9.14
C ILE A 484 8.53 -17.07 -8.25
N ILE A 485 8.76 -17.15 -6.94
CA ILE A 485 8.17 -16.23 -5.96
C ILE A 485 8.57 -14.79 -6.28
N SER A 486 9.87 -14.51 -6.34
CA SER A 486 10.36 -13.15 -6.59
C SER A 486 9.92 -12.62 -7.95
N THR A 487 10.01 -13.45 -9.01
CA THR A 487 9.66 -13.03 -10.37
C THR A 487 8.16 -12.77 -10.52
N ALA A 488 7.32 -13.64 -9.96
CA ALA A 488 5.86 -13.49 -10.06
C ALA A 488 5.37 -12.22 -9.35
N ILE A 489 5.83 -12.01 -8.13
CA ILE A 489 5.41 -10.83 -7.35
C ILE A 489 5.97 -9.54 -7.99
N LEU A 490 7.24 -9.50 -8.40
CA LEU A 490 7.83 -8.32 -9.03
C LEU A 490 7.17 -7.96 -10.37
N ILE A 491 6.84 -8.95 -11.22
CA ILE A 491 6.12 -8.69 -12.48
C ILE A 491 4.74 -8.10 -12.19
N HIS A 492 3.99 -8.65 -11.23
CA HIS A 492 2.68 -8.12 -10.88
C HIS A 492 2.80 -6.71 -10.25
N SER A 493 3.89 -6.43 -9.54
CA SER A 493 4.15 -5.13 -8.90
C SER A 493 4.49 -3.99 -9.89
N VAL A 494 4.62 -4.30 -11.18
CA VAL A 494 4.64 -3.26 -12.23
C VAL A 494 3.29 -2.55 -12.34
N LEU A 495 2.20 -3.30 -12.09
CA LEU A 495 0.82 -2.84 -12.25
C LEU A 495 0.09 -2.60 -10.93
N ASP A 496 0.76 -2.86 -9.79
CA ASP A 496 0.12 -2.70 -8.48
C ASP A 496 1.14 -2.48 -7.35
N PHE A 497 0.66 -2.05 -6.16
CA PHE A 497 1.48 -1.72 -4.98
C PHE A 497 1.74 -2.91 -4.04
N ASN A 498 1.95 -4.12 -4.60
CA ASN A 498 2.13 -5.33 -3.77
C ASN A 498 3.28 -5.23 -2.76
N MET A 499 4.31 -4.42 -3.05
CA MET A 499 5.48 -4.26 -2.19
C MET A 499 5.21 -3.34 -0.99
N SER A 500 4.11 -2.58 -0.98
CA SER A 500 3.61 -1.86 0.19
C SER A 500 3.08 -2.81 1.26
N TYR A 501 2.84 -4.08 0.91
CA TYR A 501 2.67 -5.15 1.89
C TYR A 501 4.04 -5.66 2.31
N VAL A 502 4.48 -5.28 3.50
CA VAL A 502 5.82 -5.63 4.02
C VAL A 502 6.05 -7.15 4.04
N TYR A 503 4.99 -7.94 4.21
CA TYR A 503 5.05 -9.40 4.10
C TYR A 503 5.47 -9.86 2.68
N LEU A 504 4.92 -9.27 1.63
CA LEU A 504 5.30 -9.62 0.25
C LEU A 504 6.70 -9.12 -0.09
N GLY A 505 7.03 -7.90 0.30
CA GLY A 505 8.39 -7.38 0.17
C GLY A 505 9.41 -8.28 0.86
N ALA A 506 9.13 -8.68 2.09
CA ALA A 506 9.94 -9.63 2.86
C ALA A 506 10.11 -10.98 2.12
N LEU A 507 9.03 -11.52 1.56
CA LEU A 507 9.06 -12.76 0.79
C LEU A 507 9.88 -12.62 -0.50
N VAL A 508 9.77 -11.49 -1.21
CA VAL A 508 10.57 -11.19 -2.41
C VAL A 508 12.06 -11.10 -2.07
N PHE A 509 12.44 -10.30 -1.07
CA PHE A 509 13.85 -10.11 -0.73
C PHE A 509 14.47 -11.35 -0.07
N PHE A 510 13.71 -12.10 0.70
CA PHE A 510 14.11 -13.44 1.16
C PHE A 510 14.39 -14.36 -0.04
N SER A 511 13.50 -14.37 -1.04
CA SER A 511 13.64 -15.18 -2.25
C SER A 511 14.86 -14.77 -3.08
N LEU A 512 15.13 -13.48 -3.24
CA LEU A 512 16.32 -12.97 -3.92
C LEU A 512 17.62 -13.39 -3.20
N GLY A 513 17.65 -13.33 -1.88
CA GLY A 513 18.77 -13.85 -1.08
C GLY A 513 18.97 -15.35 -1.26
N ALA A 514 17.87 -16.10 -1.29
CA ALA A 514 17.85 -17.54 -1.55
C ALA A 514 18.39 -17.89 -2.95
N MET A 515 18.01 -17.13 -3.98
CA MET A 515 18.54 -17.30 -5.34
C MET A 515 20.06 -17.09 -5.38
N LEU A 516 20.54 -16.03 -4.74
CA LEU A 516 21.98 -15.74 -4.69
C LEU A 516 22.75 -16.78 -3.85
N SER A 517 22.12 -17.44 -2.86
CA SER A 517 22.73 -18.46 -2.01
C SER A 517 23.30 -19.64 -2.81
N SER A 518 22.68 -19.96 -3.95
CA SER A 518 23.08 -21.04 -4.82
C SER A 518 24.30 -20.71 -5.69
N SER A 519 24.80 -19.47 -5.64
CA SER A 519 25.96 -19.03 -6.41
C SER A 519 27.27 -19.65 -5.90
N GLU A 520 28.18 -19.98 -6.85
CA GLU A 520 29.53 -20.41 -6.51
C GLU A 520 30.28 -19.28 -5.78
N ALA A 521 31.01 -19.63 -4.74
CA ALA A 521 31.90 -18.71 -4.07
C ALA A 521 33.02 -18.27 -5.03
N LYS A 522 33.09 -16.96 -5.31
CA LYS A 522 34.28 -16.39 -5.97
C LYS A 522 35.18 -15.84 -4.88
N THR A 523 36.44 -16.36 -4.84
CA THR A 523 37.50 -15.67 -4.12
C THR A 523 37.77 -14.36 -4.85
N PHE A 524 37.33 -13.23 -4.23
CA PHE A 524 37.67 -11.92 -4.75
C PHE A 524 39.17 -11.67 -4.60
N LEU A 525 39.81 -10.98 -5.54
CA LEU A 525 41.23 -10.68 -5.64
C LEU A 525 41.83 -9.89 -4.47
N TRP A 526 41.09 -9.66 -3.41
CA TRP A 526 41.53 -9.01 -2.17
C TRP A 526 42.17 -10.05 -1.25
N GLN A 527 43.29 -10.68 -1.77
CA GLN A 527 44.10 -11.62 -1.01
C GLN A 527 45.06 -10.91 -0.04
N ASP A 528 44.85 -9.65 0.25
CA ASP A 528 45.62 -8.99 1.29
C ASP A 528 45.19 -9.57 2.66
N LYS A 529 46.03 -10.42 3.22
CA LYS A 529 45.72 -11.14 4.48
C LYS A 529 45.40 -10.22 5.65
N VAL A 530 45.91 -8.99 5.66
CA VAL A 530 45.75 -8.03 6.75
C VAL A 530 44.34 -7.39 6.67
N LEU A 531 43.90 -6.95 5.50
CA LEU A 531 42.58 -6.37 5.28
C LEU A 531 41.47 -7.43 5.48
N SER A 532 41.72 -8.65 4.97
CA SER A 532 40.83 -9.79 5.15
C SER A 532 40.60 -10.11 6.65
N ASN A 533 41.62 -10.10 7.49
CA ASN A 533 41.50 -10.39 8.93
C ASN A 533 40.71 -9.29 9.67
N LYS A 534 40.88 -8.02 9.31
CA LYS A 534 40.10 -6.91 9.90
C LYS A 534 38.61 -7.00 9.55
N LEU A 535 38.30 -7.21 8.28
CA LEU A 535 36.92 -7.32 7.80
C LEU A 535 36.15 -8.49 8.44
N THR A 536 36.81 -9.60 8.76
CA THR A 536 36.17 -10.73 9.47
C THR A 536 35.77 -10.43 10.91
N ILE A 537 36.25 -9.35 11.49
CA ILE A 537 35.85 -8.88 12.82
C ILE A 537 34.87 -7.71 12.69
N VAL A 538 35.18 -6.75 11.82
CA VAL A 538 34.43 -5.49 11.69
C VAL A 538 32.99 -5.75 11.19
N ILE A 539 32.82 -6.56 10.12
CA ILE A 539 31.49 -6.81 9.55
C ILE A 539 30.56 -7.50 10.57
N PRO A 540 30.93 -8.61 11.23
CA PRO A 540 30.11 -9.17 12.29
C PRO A 540 29.80 -8.20 13.43
N ALA A 541 30.77 -7.37 13.82
CA ALA A 541 30.57 -6.36 14.85
C ALA A 541 29.52 -5.32 14.43
N ILE A 542 29.56 -4.85 13.17
CA ILE A 542 28.55 -3.94 12.60
C ILE A 542 27.15 -4.61 12.68
N PHE A 543 27.02 -5.89 12.34
CA PHE A 543 25.74 -6.59 12.40
C PHE A 543 25.23 -6.75 13.83
N ILE A 544 26.12 -7.05 14.80
CA ILE A 544 25.73 -7.19 16.22
C ILE A 544 25.31 -5.82 16.79
N VAL A 545 26.11 -4.78 16.56
CA VAL A 545 25.77 -3.41 17.00
C VAL A 545 24.53 -2.90 16.27
N GLY A 546 24.45 -3.11 14.97
CA GLY A 546 23.28 -2.76 14.17
C GLY A 546 22.00 -3.44 14.64
N ALA A 547 22.10 -4.71 15.06
CA ALA A 547 20.95 -5.41 15.66
C ALA A 547 20.48 -4.77 16.96
N ALA A 548 21.41 -4.35 17.82
CA ALA A 548 21.07 -3.66 19.07
C ALA A 548 20.43 -2.28 18.80
N VAL A 549 21.01 -1.50 17.86
CA VAL A 549 20.46 -0.20 17.48
C VAL A 549 19.07 -0.37 16.86
N TYR A 550 18.91 -1.29 15.91
CA TYR A 550 17.64 -1.55 15.25
C TYR A 550 16.55 -1.98 16.25
N LEU A 551 16.91 -2.85 17.22
CA LEU A 551 16.00 -3.26 18.30
C LEU A 551 15.61 -2.08 19.20
N ILE A 552 16.57 -1.24 19.59
CA ILE A 552 16.29 -0.07 20.45
C ILE A 552 15.35 0.88 19.71
N MET A 553 15.64 1.23 18.45
CA MET A 553 14.78 2.07 17.63
C MET A 553 13.35 1.49 17.54
N THR A 554 13.23 0.20 17.27
CA THR A 554 11.94 -0.50 17.21
C THR A 554 11.19 -0.42 18.54
N LEU A 555 11.85 -0.73 19.67
CA LEU A 555 11.20 -0.73 20.99
C LEU A 555 10.78 0.68 21.44
N VAL A 556 11.55 1.70 21.06
CA VAL A 556 11.20 3.10 21.32
C VAL A 556 9.90 3.47 20.57
N ASN A 557 9.80 3.14 19.26
CA ASN A 557 8.59 3.39 18.50
C ASN A 557 7.37 2.62 19.05
N ILE A 558 7.51 1.34 19.36
CA ILE A 558 6.44 0.54 19.99
C ILE A 558 6.00 1.16 21.31
N SER A 559 6.95 1.65 22.13
CA SER A 559 6.63 2.34 23.37
C SER A 559 5.87 3.66 23.15
N GLY A 560 6.17 4.39 22.07
CA GLY A 560 5.42 5.58 21.65
C GLY A 560 3.96 5.23 21.32
N TYR A 561 3.74 4.21 20.50
CA TYR A 561 2.41 3.72 20.16
C TYR A 561 1.59 3.32 21.41
N HIS A 562 2.19 2.59 22.34
CA HIS A 562 1.50 2.22 23.58
C HIS A 562 1.18 3.45 24.44
N SER A 563 2.05 4.47 24.50
CA SER A 563 1.73 5.72 25.19
C SER A 563 0.53 6.41 24.53
N PHE A 564 0.47 6.47 23.20
CA PHE A 564 -0.67 7.03 22.46
C PHE A 564 -1.99 6.30 22.78
N ASN A 565 -1.98 4.97 22.78
CA ASN A 565 -3.19 4.19 23.10
C ASN A 565 -3.72 4.43 24.52
N THR A 566 -2.90 4.92 25.45
CA THR A 566 -3.37 5.28 26.81
C THR A 566 -4.03 6.64 26.87
N VAL A 567 -3.85 7.50 25.87
CA VAL A 567 -4.43 8.85 25.78
C VAL A 567 -5.95 8.80 25.79
N GLN A 568 -6.54 7.90 25.00
CA GLN A 568 -8.00 7.77 24.94
C GLN A 568 -8.63 7.52 26.30
N LYS A 569 -7.97 6.72 27.15
CA LYS A 569 -8.42 6.47 28.51
C LYS A 569 -8.37 7.72 29.37
N SER A 570 -7.29 8.49 29.29
CA SER A 570 -7.14 9.74 30.05
C SER A 570 -8.14 10.81 29.60
N ILE A 571 -8.49 10.86 28.32
CA ILE A 571 -9.56 11.74 27.79
C ILE A 571 -10.93 11.32 28.38
N GLN A 572 -11.24 10.03 28.41
CA GLN A 572 -12.49 9.55 29.03
C GLN A 572 -12.56 9.86 30.54
N GLU A 573 -11.43 9.87 31.21
CA GLU A 573 -11.28 10.27 32.62
C GLU A 573 -11.27 11.81 32.83
N GLN A 574 -11.40 12.59 31.74
CA GLN A 574 -11.37 14.06 31.70
C GLN A 574 -10.10 14.67 32.31
N ASN A 575 -8.97 13.95 32.22
CA ASN A 575 -7.69 14.40 32.72
C ASN A 575 -6.81 14.96 31.60
N VAL A 576 -7.04 16.22 31.25
CA VAL A 576 -6.36 16.92 30.12
C VAL A 576 -4.84 16.92 30.33
N GLN A 577 -4.36 17.23 31.53
CA GLN A 577 -2.92 17.31 31.83
C GLN A 577 -2.22 15.96 31.63
N GLN A 578 -2.83 14.89 32.06
CA GLN A 578 -2.31 13.54 31.88
C GLN A 578 -2.33 13.13 30.39
N SER A 579 -3.37 13.54 29.66
CA SER A 579 -3.46 13.29 28.21
C SER A 579 -2.36 13.99 27.44
N ILE A 580 -2.05 15.26 27.76
CA ILE A 580 -0.92 16.02 27.19
C ILE A 580 0.41 15.32 27.50
N GLU A 581 0.66 14.93 28.74
CA GLU A 581 1.90 14.22 29.13
C GLU A 581 2.06 12.89 28.37
N GLN A 582 0.97 12.13 28.20
CA GLN A 582 1.01 10.88 27.44
C GLN A 582 1.28 11.11 25.96
N LEU A 583 0.70 12.17 25.37
CA LEU A 583 0.98 12.59 23.99
C LEU A 583 2.44 13.04 23.82
N ASP A 584 3.00 13.80 24.75
CA ASP A 584 4.41 14.19 24.74
C ASP A 584 5.33 12.97 24.79
N ASN A 585 4.99 12.00 25.62
CA ASN A 585 5.70 10.73 25.69
C ASN A 585 5.59 9.92 24.40
N ALA A 586 4.42 9.90 23.75
CA ALA A 586 4.22 9.25 22.46
C ALA A 586 5.03 9.93 21.35
N ILE A 587 4.89 11.24 21.21
CA ILE A 587 5.56 12.06 20.19
C ILE A 587 7.07 11.99 20.32
N SER A 588 7.62 12.06 21.55
CA SER A 588 9.07 12.01 21.75
C SER A 588 9.69 10.65 21.37
N ARG A 589 8.91 9.58 21.35
CA ARG A 589 9.35 8.20 21.06
C ARG A 589 9.02 7.78 19.63
N ASN A 590 7.87 8.19 19.14
CA ASN A 590 7.45 7.98 17.77
C ASN A 590 6.89 9.31 17.24
N GLY A 591 7.57 9.91 16.28
CA GLY A 591 7.24 11.21 15.71
C GLY A 591 6.09 11.18 14.71
N ASP A 592 5.12 10.28 14.88
CA ASP A 592 3.96 10.15 14.00
C ASP A 592 3.17 11.47 13.98
N PRO A 593 2.93 12.09 12.81
CA PRO A 593 2.18 13.34 12.70
C PRO A 593 0.75 13.24 13.23
N GLU A 594 0.14 12.05 13.24
CA GLU A 594 -1.19 11.85 13.82
C GLU A 594 -1.18 12.08 15.34
N TYR A 595 -0.14 11.65 16.07
CA TYR A 595 -0.04 11.93 17.51
C TYR A 595 0.10 13.41 17.80
N ILE A 596 0.80 14.11 16.92
CA ILE A 596 0.99 15.57 17.02
C ILE A 596 -0.34 16.28 16.73
N ASP A 597 -1.07 15.86 15.71
CA ASP A 597 -2.40 16.41 15.40
C ASP A 597 -3.37 16.24 16.56
N TYR A 598 -3.41 15.06 17.20
CA TYR A 598 -4.19 14.82 18.40
C TYR A 598 -3.82 15.78 19.56
N LYS A 599 -2.51 16.05 19.74
CA LYS A 599 -2.06 17.01 20.74
C LYS A 599 -2.52 18.42 20.42
N LEU A 600 -2.38 18.83 19.15
CA LEU A 600 -2.84 20.15 18.69
C LEU A 600 -4.34 20.32 18.89
N GLU A 601 -5.14 19.32 18.54
CA GLU A 601 -6.58 19.32 18.77
C GLU A 601 -6.93 19.49 20.25
N LEU A 602 -6.28 18.71 21.12
CA LEU A 602 -6.54 18.79 22.56
C LEU A 602 -6.18 20.18 23.12
N LEU A 603 -5.03 20.73 22.73
CA LEU A 603 -4.59 22.06 23.18
C LEU A 603 -5.52 23.16 22.65
N THR A 604 -5.93 23.09 21.38
CA THR A 604 -6.83 24.06 20.76
C THR A 604 -8.20 24.06 21.45
N ARG A 605 -8.79 22.89 21.70
CA ARG A 605 -10.06 22.77 22.47
C ARG A 605 -9.91 23.25 23.92
N THR A 606 -8.74 23.02 24.52
CA THR A 606 -8.47 23.53 25.89
C THR A 606 -8.38 25.04 25.88
N TYR A 607 -7.71 25.62 24.89
CA TYR A 607 -7.68 27.09 24.71
C TYR A 607 -9.10 27.66 24.51
N GLU A 608 -9.89 27.09 23.61
CA GLU A 608 -11.26 27.53 23.36
C GLU A 608 -12.13 27.54 24.63
N SER A 609 -11.95 26.55 25.50
CA SER A 609 -12.75 26.42 26.74
C SER A 609 -12.23 27.28 27.90
N THR A 610 -10.92 27.54 27.99
CA THR A 610 -10.28 28.20 29.12
C THR A 610 -9.83 29.65 28.83
N LEU A 611 -9.59 29.95 27.54
CA LEU A 611 -8.98 31.21 27.05
C LEU A 611 -7.59 31.48 27.65
N GLU A 612 -6.89 30.44 28.11
CA GLU A 612 -5.54 30.56 28.63
C GLU A 612 -4.52 30.63 27.48
N GLU A 613 -3.89 31.78 27.27
CA GLU A 613 -2.95 32.04 26.15
C GLU A 613 -1.82 31.02 26.03
N GLN A 614 -1.40 30.38 27.11
CA GLN A 614 -0.32 29.40 27.10
C GLN A 614 -0.60 28.24 26.12
N TYR A 615 -1.84 27.80 25.98
CA TYR A 615 -2.21 26.72 25.07
C TYR A 615 -2.12 27.18 23.61
N ALA A 616 -2.56 28.38 23.28
CA ALA A 616 -2.43 28.94 21.94
C ALA A 616 -0.97 29.12 21.53
N ILE A 617 -0.11 29.60 22.46
CA ILE A 617 1.33 29.72 22.24
C ILE A 617 1.95 28.35 21.95
N GLU A 618 1.64 27.34 22.76
CA GLU A 618 2.16 25.96 22.55
C GLU A 618 1.72 25.39 21.21
N VAL A 619 0.46 25.58 20.82
CA VAL A 619 -0.05 25.16 19.49
C VAL A 619 0.78 25.81 18.38
N GLN A 620 1.02 27.14 18.45
CA GLN A 620 1.79 27.86 17.43
C GLN A 620 3.24 27.36 17.35
N GLU A 621 3.90 27.15 18.50
CA GLU A 621 5.27 26.62 18.54
C GLU A 621 5.38 25.24 17.90
N ILE A 622 4.39 24.35 18.14
CA ILE A 622 4.35 23.02 17.52
C ILE A 622 4.13 23.15 16.02
N LEU A 623 3.19 24.00 15.57
CA LEU A 623 2.91 24.21 14.14
C LEU A 623 4.11 24.79 13.39
N ASP A 624 4.82 25.74 13.97
CA ASP A 624 6.05 26.33 13.39
C ASP A 624 7.16 25.29 13.21
N LYS A 625 7.26 24.35 14.13
CA LYS A 625 8.19 23.22 14.02
C LYS A 625 7.76 22.23 12.94
N MET A 626 6.48 21.86 12.92
CA MET A 626 5.92 20.85 12.01
C MET A 626 5.85 21.35 10.57
N SER A 627 5.68 22.66 10.34
CA SER A 627 5.77 23.26 9.00
C SER A 627 7.09 22.95 8.26
N LYS A 628 8.15 22.57 8.99
CA LYS A 628 9.48 22.21 8.47
C LYS A 628 9.71 20.70 8.39
N GLN A 629 9.12 19.93 9.31
CA GLN A 629 9.34 18.48 9.41
C GLN A 629 8.33 17.67 8.61
N GLU A 630 7.08 18.13 8.60
CA GLU A 630 5.94 17.50 7.91
C GLU A 630 5.16 18.55 7.11
N PRO A 631 5.82 19.24 6.15
CA PRO A 631 5.24 20.39 5.47
C PRO A 631 3.99 20.06 4.62
N TYR A 632 3.73 18.80 4.36
CA TYR A 632 2.61 18.31 3.55
C TYR A 632 1.61 17.46 4.34
N TYR A 633 1.64 17.55 5.68
CA TYR A 633 0.60 16.92 6.49
C TYR A 633 -0.57 17.90 6.61
N GLU A 634 -1.65 17.58 5.89
CA GLU A 634 -2.79 18.48 5.67
C GLU A 634 -3.44 18.98 6.96
N ASN A 635 -3.58 18.12 7.98
CA ASN A 635 -4.18 18.50 9.24
C ASN A 635 -3.47 19.66 9.95
N PHE A 636 -2.15 19.82 9.78
CA PHE A 636 -1.45 20.93 10.41
C PHE A 636 -1.85 22.29 9.83
N ILE A 637 -2.17 22.34 8.53
CA ILE A 637 -2.74 23.55 7.91
C ILE A 637 -4.13 23.84 8.48
N PHE A 638 -4.94 22.78 8.60
CA PHE A 638 -6.27 22.90 9.20
C PHE A 638 -6.17 23.43 10.65
N ARG A 639 -5.28 22.88 11.49
CA ARG A 639 -5.06 23.36 12.86
C ARG A 639 -4.56 24.81 12.92
N GLN A 640 -3.73 25.24 11.96
CA GLN A 640 -3.28 26.64 11.89
C GLN A 640 -4.46 27.58 11.57
N LEU A 641 -5.32 27.20 10.64
CA LEU A 641 -6.52 27.98 10.32
C LEU A 641 -7.50 28.05 11.50
N GLU A 642 -7.68 26.94 12.21
CA GLU A 642 -8.51 26.85 13.40
C GLU A 642 -7.97 27.78 14.52
N LEU A 643 -6.67 27.75 14.80
CA LEU A 643 -6.04 28.63 15.76
C LEU A 643 -6.19 30.11 15.36
N ASN A 644 -5.90 30.45 14.10
CA ASN A 644 -6.01 31.82 13.61
C ASN A 644 -7.44 32.37 13.74
N ARG A 645 -8.44 31.52 13.46
CA ARG A 645 -9.84 31.88 13.62
C ARG A 645 -10.19 32.17 15.10
N LEU A 646 -9.72 31.35 16.03
CA LEU A 646 -9.94 31.56 17.47
C LEU A 646 -9.25 32.82 17.99
N LEU A 647 -8.11 33.19 17.39
CA LEU A 647 -7.36 34.40 17.73
C LEU A 647 -7.86 35.67 17.00
N GLY A 648 -8.80 35.52 16.05
CA GLY A 648 -9.24 36.64 15.21
C GLY A 648 -8.20 37.13 14.20
N ASN A 649 -7.17 36.32 13.87
CA ASN A 649 -6.08 36.67 12.97
C ASN A 649 -6.47 36.40 11.50
N ASP A 650 -7.39 37.18 10.95
CA ASP A 650 -7.87 37.01 9.58
C ASP A 650 -6.81 37.26 8.51
N GLU A 651 -5.81 38.10 8.78
CA GLU A 651 -4.70 38.30 7.87
C GLU A 651 -3.88 37.02 7.69
N GLU A 652 -3.48 36.39 8.78
CA GLU A 652 -2.72 35.15 8.74
C GLU A 652 -3.56 33.99 8.19
N SER A 653 -4.88 33.95 8.51
CA SER A 653 -5.80 32.96 7.91
C SER A 653 -5.84 33.04 6.39
N ALA A 654 -5.87 34.24 5.82
CA ALA A 654 -5.85 34.43 4.37
C ALA A 654 -4.53 33.97 3.74
N ILE A 655 -3.37 34.23 4.40
CA ILE A 655 -2.07 33.78 3.95
C ILE A 655 -2.00 32.24 3.97
N VAL A 656 -2.39 31.63 5.08
CA VAL A 656 -2.37 30.18 5.27
C VAL A 656 -3.32 29.49 4.28
N SER A 657 -4.54 30.01 4.08
CA SER A 657 -5.48 29.46 3.09
C SER A 657 -4.91 29.52 1.67
N LYS A 658 -4.22 30.58 1.31
CA LYS A 658 -3.57 30.70 0.00
C LYS A 658 -2.41 29.71 -0.18
N ILE A 659 -1.65 29.43 0.88
CA ILE A 659 -0.63 28.39 0.89
C ILE A 659 -1.31 27.00 0.75
N ALA A 660 -2.43 26.77 1.44
CA ALA A 660 -3.19 25.54 1.36
C ALA A 660 -3.73 25.29 -0.05
N ILE A 661 -4.33 26.29 -0.70
CA ILE A 661 -4.79 26.21 -2.10
C ILE A 661 -3.67 25.79 -3.05
N ASN A 662 -2.44 26.27 -2.84
CA ASN A 662 -1.30 25.88 -3.68
C ASN A 662 -0.84 24.44 -3.43
N LYS A 663 -0.94 23.94 -2.19
CA LYS A 663 -0.56 22.59 -1.82
C LYS A 663 -1.65 21.56 -2.13
N TYR A 664 -2.91 21.97 -2.02
CA TYR A 664 -4.10 21.14 -2.16
C TYR A 664 -5.09 21.75 -3.16
N PRO A 665 -4.71 21.89 -4.43
CA PRO A 665 -5.44 22.69 -5.41
C PRO A 665 -6.83 22.14 -5.78
N TRP A 666 -7.18 20.96 -5.33
CA TRP A 666 -8.48 20.31 -5.52
C TRP A 666 -9.25 20.11 -4.19
N GLU A 667 -8.80 20.76 -3.10
CA GLU A 667 -9.52 20.77 -1.84
C GLU A 667 -10.35 22.07 -1.75
N ILE A 668 -11.65 21.94 -1.98
CA ILE A 668 -12.56 23.10 -2.08
C ILE A 668 -12.68 23.88 -0.76
N ASP A 669 -12.50 23.21 0.37
CA ASP A 669 -12.66 23.84 1.69
C ASP A 669 -11.64 24.96 1.93
N TYR A 670 -10.43 24.91 1.34
CA TYR A 670 -9.47 25.99 1.45
C TYR A 670 -9.86 27.24 0.64
N TYR A 671 -10.53 27.06 -0.48
CA TYR A 671 -11.10 28.17 -1.26
C TYR A 671 -12.26 28.81 -0.51
N VAL A 672 -13.10 28.01 0.15
CA VAL A 672 -14.18 28.49 1.01
C VAL A 672 -13.62 29.30 2.17
N GLU A 673 -12.63 28.77 2.89
CA GLU A 673 -12.03 29.47 4.04
C GLU A 673 -11.35 30.78 3.62
N PHE A 674 -10.63 30.78 2.49
CA PHE A 674 -10.07 32.00 1.94
C PHE A 674 -11.16 33.05 1.64
N ALA A 675 -12.22 32.66 0.95
CA ALA A 675 -13.30 33.57 0.57
C ALA A 675 -14.04 34.12 1.80
N LYS A 676 -14.34 33.29 2.79
CA LYS A 676 -14.95 33.70 4.07
C LYS A 676 -14.06 34.68 4.83
N THR A 677 -12.76 34.38 4.89
CA THR A 677 -11.79 35.25 5.57
C THR A 677 -11.66 36.59 4.88
N GLN A 678 -11.60 36.63 3.54
CA GLN A 678 -11.55 37.87 2.78
C GLN A 678 -12.84 38.69 2.95
N PHE A 679 -13.99 38.04 3.05
CA PHE A 679 -15.25 38.71 3.34
C PHE A 679 -15.22 39.34 4.74
N ARG A 680 -14.78 38.65 5.80
CA ARG A 680 -14.64 39.22 7.15
C ARG A 680 -13.70 40.43 7.14
N ARG A 681 -12.55 40.33 6.44
CA ARG A 681 -11.58 41.45 6.28
C ARG A 681 -12.20 42.64 5.56
N ALA A 682 -13.00 42.38 4.51
CA ALA A 682 -13.72 43.44 3.81
C ALA A 682 -14.73 44.15 4.73
N VAL A 683 -15.47 43.41 5.52
CA VAL A 683 -16.42 43.97 6.52
C VAL A 683 -15.68 44.86 7.55
N THR A 684 -14.52 44.42 8.05
CA THR A 684 -13.69 45.19 8.99
C THR A 684 -13.20 46.47 8.35
N ALA A 685 -12.67 46.39 7.11
CA ALA A 685 -12.18 47.59 6.40
C ALA A 685 -13.30 48.59 6.10
N ILE A 686 -14.53 48.12 5.81
CA ILE A 686 -15.71 49.01 5.70
C ILE A 686 -15.98 49.70 7.01
N GLY A 687 -15.91 49.00 8.14
CA GLY A 687 -16.09 49.55 9.47
C GLY A 687 -15.05 50.61 9.85
N GLU A 688 -13.87 50.53 9.25
CA GLU A 688 -12.76 51.48 9.41
C GLU A 688 -12.77 52.58 8.36
N ASP A 689 -13.76 52.66 7.49
CA ASP A 689 -13.95 53.59 6.37
C ASP A 689 -12.86 53.52 5.28
N ASP A 690 -12.17 52.36 5.20
CA ASP A 690 -11.19 52.05 4.14
C ASP A 690 -11.86 51.25 3.01
N LEU A 691 -12.63 51.98 2.20
CA LEU A 691 -13.43 51.40 1.09
C LEU A 691 -12.54 50.86 -0.01
N GLN A 692 -11.32 51.39 -0.20
CA GLN A 692 -10.38 50.86 -1.19
C GLN A 692 -9.89 49.48 -0.81
N LEU A 693 -9.44 49.33 0.43
CA LEU A 693 -8.97 48.04 0.96
C LEU A 693 -10.12 47.00 0.99
N ALA A 694 -11.31 47.44 1.39
CA ALA A 694 -12.49 46.55 1.34
C ALA A 694 -12.76 46.04 -0.06
N ASN A 695 -12.70 46.89 -1.07
CA ASN A 695 -12.89 46.49 -2.45
C ASN A 695 -11.81 45.49 -2.93
N GLU A 696 -10.54 45.67 -2.53
CA GLU A 696 -9.44 44.74 -2.83
C GLU A 696 -9.75 43.34 -2.27
N TYR A 697 -10.25 43.25 -1.06
CA TYR A 697 -10.64 41.98 -0.45
C TYR A 697 -11.83 41.33 -1.16
N LEU A 698 -12.86 42.09 -1.51
CA LEU A 698 -14.02 41.58 -2.27
C LEU A 698 -13.63 41.09 -3.67
N GLN A 699 -12.74 41.81 -4.38
CA GLN A 699 -12.22 41.37 -5.67
C GLN A 699 -11.45 40.06 -5.57
N SER A 700 -10.70 39.81 -4.51
CA SER A 700 -9.99 38.54 -4.31
C SER A 700 -10.95 37.33 -4.15
N ILE A 701 -12.20 37.55 -3.69
CA ILE A 701 -13.23 36.50 -3.65
C ILE A 701 -13.67 36.13 -5.07
N PHE A 702 -13.80 37.13 -5.96
CA PHE A 702 -14.17 36.87 -7.35
C PHE A 702 -13.03 36.23 -8.13
N GLU A 703 -11.77 36.57 -7.84
CA GLU A 703 -10.62 35.86 -8.40
C GLU A 703 -10.64 34.37 -8.04
N ILE A 704 -10.94 34.03 -6.78
CA ILE A 704 -11.09 32.65 -6.33
C ILE A 704 -12.25 31.94 -7.02
N ARG A 705 -13.42 32.60 -7.14
CA ARG A 705 -14.56 32.10 -7.91
C ARG A 705 -14.14 31.72 -9.35
N ASP A 706 -13.42 32.61 -10.01
CA ASP A 706 -12.99 32.42 -11.39
C ASP A 706 -11.98 31.26 -11.51
N VAL A 707 -11.06 31.13 -10.55
CA VAL A 707 -10.12 30.00 -10.48
C VAL A 707 -10.89 28.68 -10.30
N VAL A 708 -11.83 28.61 -9.36
CA VAL A 708 -12.61 27.39 -9.13
C VAL A 708 -13.47 27.04 -10.35
N THR A 709 -14.10 28.05 -10.97
CA THR A 709 -14.88 27.83 -12.20
C THR A 709 -14.04 27.31 -13.34
N ALA A 710 -12.84 27.88 -13.56
CA ALA A 710 -11.92 27.42 -14.60
C ALA A 710 -11.48 25.97 -14.35
N LYS A 711 -11.12 25.63 -13.11
CA LYS A 711 -10.74 24.26 -12.75
C LYS A 711 -11.90 23.26 -12.88
N ALA A 712 -13.12 23.66 -12.52
CA ALA A 712 -14.31 22.82 -12.71
C ALA A 712 -14.57 22.52 -14.19
N LEU A 713 -14.34 23.50 -15.07
CA LEU A 713 -14.42 23.29 -16.53
C LEU A 713 -13.34 22.35 -17.07
N GLU A 714 -12.14 22.30 -16.44
CA GLU A 714 -11.10 21.34 -16.80
C GLU A 714 -11.56 19.90 -16.53
N LEU A 715 -12.33 19.67 -15.44
CA LEU A 715 -12.87 18.35 -15.13
C LEU A 715 -13.87 17.86 -16.19
N GLU A 716 -14.63 18.73 -16.79
CA GLU A 716 -15.59 18.38 -17.86
C GLU A 716 -14.88 17.84 -19.13
N LEU A 717 -13.58 18.11 -19.29
CA LEU A 717 -12.79 17.60 -20.39
C LEU A 717 -12.27 16.18 -20.16
N LEU A 718 -12.32 15.69 -18.92
CA LEU A 718 -11.87 14.36 -18.55
C LEU A 718 -12.97 13.32 -18.79
N PRO A 719 -12.61 12.05 -19.08
CA PRO A 719 -13.60 10.98 -19.18
C PRO A 719 -14.38 10.80 -17.87
N ASP A 720 -15.70 10.63 -17.95
CA ASP A 720 -16.56 10.40 -16.77
C ASP A 720 -16.06 9.23 -15.90
N ALA A 721 -15.50 8.20 -16.52
CA ALA A 721 -14.94 7.07 -15.82
C ALA A 721 -13.67 7.39 -14.99
N GLN A 722 -13.04 8.55 -15.22
CA GLN A 722 -11.89 9.02 -14.45
C GLN A 722 -12.34 9.84 -13.22
N LEU A 723 -13.48 10.52 -13.33
CA LEU A 723 -14.01 11.43 -12.32
C LEU A 723 -14.72 10.68 -11.18
N GLN A 724 -13.94 10.00 -10.33
CA GLN A 724 -14.43 9.32 -9.12
C GLN A 724 -13.66 9.84 -7.89
N GLY A 725 -13.79 11.12 -7.65
CA GLY A 725 -13.15 11.78 -6.54
C GLY A 725 -14.13 12.63 -5.72
N ARG A 726 -13.56 13.57 -4.99
CA ARG A 726 -14.30 14.57 -4.25
C ARG A 726 -14.99 15.54 -5.21
N GLU A 727 -16.13 16.07 -4.80
CA GLU A 727 -16.80 17.12 -5.55
C GLU A 727 -15.94 18.40 -5.57
N PHE A 728 -15.84 19.05 -6.72
CA PHE A 728 -15.12 20.30 -6.87
C PHE A 728 -15.89 21.25 -7.81
N GLY A 729 -16.10 22.45 -7.32
CA GLY A 729 -16.86 23.47 -8.05
C GLY A 729 -17.39 24.55 -7.12
N ILE A 730 -18.33 25.36 -7.60
CA ILE A 730 -18.99 26.33 -6.75
C ILE A 730 -20.02 25.59 -5.86
N THR A 731 -19.54 25.14 -4.70
CA THR A 731 -20.38 24.47 -3.68
C THR A 731 -21.25 25.49 -2.96
N ALA A 732 -22.27 25.01 -2.23
CA ALA A 732 -23.11 25.84 -1.38
C ALA A 732 -22.28 26.72 -0.42
N LYS A 733 -21.24 26.14 0.21
CA LYS A 733 -20.33 26.82 1.14
C LYS A 733 -19.51 27.93 0.47
N LEU A 734 -19.07 27.74 -0.78
CA LEU A 734 -18.34 28.76 -1.52
C LEU A 734 -19.28 29.82 -2.11
N ALA A 735 -20.47 29.45 -2.50
CA ALA A 735 -21.47 30.37 -3.03
C ALA A 735 -21.87 31.46 -2.00
N MET A 736 -21.89 31.15 -0.72
CA MET A 736 -22.20 32.10 0.33
C MET A 736 -21.31 33.36 0.34
N PRO A 737 -19.99 33.27 0.53
CA PRO A 737 -19.13 34.46 0.54
C PRO A 737 -19.10 35.20 -0.80
N ILE A 738 -19.30 34.51 -1.91
CA ILE A 738 -19.43 35.15 -3.24
C ILE A 738 -20.71 35.97 -3.28
N GLY A 739 -21.83 35.41 -2.87
CA GLY A 739 -23.13 36.11 -2.82
C GLY A 739 -23.13 37.29 -1.85
N GLN A 740 -22.49 37.13 -0.68
CA GLN A 740 -22.28 38.21 0.26
C GLN A 740 -21.45 39.36 -0.33
N ALA A 741 -20.37 39.03 -1.08
CA ALA A 741 -19.54 40.03 -1.77
C ALA A 741 -20.36 40.85 -2.78
N PHE A 742 -21.15 40.18 -3.61
CA PHE A 742 -22.07 40.86 -4.54
C PHE A 742 -23.14 41.72 -3.82
N PHE A 743 -23.62 41.25 -2.69
CA PHE A 743 -24.60 42.02 -1.87
C PHE A 743 -24.00 43.33 -1.41
N VAL A 744 -22.80 43.29 -0.85
CA VAL A 744 -22.08 44.50 -0.38
C VAL A 744 -21.80 45.50 -1.50
N LEU A 745 -21.49 44.98 -2.71
CA LEU A 745 -21.28 45.82 -3.90
C LEU A 745 -22.58 46.31 -4.52
N GLY A 746 -23.74 45.89 -4.04
CA GLY A 746 -25.05 46.32 -4.54
C GLY A 746 -25.55 45.61 -5.80
N ASP A 747 -24.80 44.57 -6.28
CA ASP A 747 -25.28 43.70 -7.36
C ASP A 747 -26.19 42.60 -6.79
N TYR A 748 -27.43 43.00 -6.44
CA TYR A 748 -28.39 42.09 -5.81
C TYR A 748 -28.86 40.96 -6.74
N VAL A 749 -28.71 41.11 -8.07
CA VAL A 749 -29.11 40.06 -9.01
C VAL A 749 -28.11 38.91 -8.96
N GLN A 750 -26.82 39.23 -9.00
CA GLN A 750 -25.76 38.23 -8.84
C GLN A 750 -25.78 37.65 -7.40
N ALA A 751 -25.93 38.49 -6.40
CA ALA A 751 -26.03 38.03 -5.02
C ALA A 751 -27.15 36.98 -4.86
N ALA A 752 -28.32 37.21 -5.41
CA ALA A 752 -29.44 36.26 -5.37
C ALA A 752 -29.10 34.94 -6.03
N SER A 753 -28.39 34.94 -7.14
CA SER A 753 -28.05 33.72 -7.86
C SER A 753 -27.11 32.79 -7.08
N TYR A 754 -26.15 33.35 -6.35
CA TYR A 754 -25.21 32.58 -5.52
C TYR A 754 -25.86 32.20 -4.16
N LEU A 755 -26.54 33.11 -3.49
CA LEU A 755 -27.15 32.84 -2.18
C LEU A 755 -28.30 31.83 -2.28
N ALA A 756 -28.97 31.73 -3.41
CA ALA A 756 -29.96 30.68 -3.67
C ALA A 756 -29.35 29.26 -3.69
N LEU A 757 -28.05 29.14 -4.00
CA LEU A 757 -27.32 27.87 -3.98
C LEU A 757 -26.77 27.52 -2.60
N SER A 758 -26.66 28.52 -1.70
CA SER A 758 -25.86 28.41 -0.49
C SER A 758 -26.63 28.03 0.78
N TRP A 759 -27.94 28.17 0.81
CA TRP A 759 -28.73 27.89 2.02
C TRP A 759 -29.44 26.54 1.93
N ASP A 760 -29.54 25.86 3.08
CA ASP A 760 -30.32 24.63 3.26
C ASP A 760 -31.36 24.84 4.34
N PRO A 761 -32.66 24.50 4.08
CA PRO A 761 -33.70 24.60 5.10
C PRO A 761 -33.55 23.63 6.27
N ALA A 762 -32.63 22.67 6.20
CA ALA A 762 -32.27 21.79 7.31
C ALA A 762 -31.48 22.54 8.40
N PHE A 763 -30.76 23.63 8.03
CA PHE A 763 -29.92 24.43 8.92
C PHE A 763 -28.94 23.58 9.73
N ASP A 764 -28.18 22.77 9.04
CA ASP A 764 -27.24 21.85 9.67
C ASP A 764 -26.05 22.57 10.35
N ASP A 765 -25.78 23.82 9.93
CA ASP A 765 -24.74 24.65 10.53
C ASP A 765 -25.10 26.14 10.52
N ASN A 766 -24.29 26.98 11.21
CA ASN A 766 -24.48 28.42 11.27
C ASN A 766 -24.32 29.13 9.92
N ASP A 767 -23.60 28.54 8.98
CA ASP A 767 -23.43 29.09 7.63
C ASP A 767 -24.73 29.05 6.84
N ASP A 768 -25.53 27.99 7.01
CA ASP A 768 -26.84 27.86 6.37
C ASP A 768 -27.78 28.96 6.85
N VAL A 769 -27.76 29.27 8.15
CA VAL A 769 -28.55 30.35 8.74
C VAL A 769 -28.12 31.71 8.17
N MET A 770 -26.81 31.98 8.11
CA MET A 770 -26.27 33.24 7.56
C MET A 770 -26.55 33.36 6.05
N ALA A 771 -26.43 32.28 5.29
CA ALA A 771 -26.76 32.24 3.87
C ALA A 771 -28.26 32.58 3.63
N ALA A 772 -29.14 32.01 4.43
CA ALA A 772 -30.57 32.26 4.35
C ALA A 772 -30.91 33.71 4.73
N LEU A 773 -30.26 34.29 5.75
CA LEU A 773 -30.46 35.70 6.13
C LEU A 773 -30.05 36.66 5.00
N TYR A 774 -28.85 36.46 4.42
CA TYR A 774 -28.41 37.26 3.29
C TYR A 774 -29.33 37.08 2.07
N TYR A 775 -29.76 35.84 1.78
CA TYR A 775 -30.70 35.58 0.69
C TYR A 775 -32.05 36.29 0.88
N SER A 776 -32.62 36.25 2.11
CA SER A 776 -33.81 37.01 2.47
C SER A 776 -33.62 38.53 2.28
N ALA A 777 -32.47 39.07 2.72
CA ALA A 777 -32.12 40.47 2.51
C ALA A 777 -32.03 40.85 1.05
N VAL A 778 -31.43 40.02 0.23
CA VAL A 778 -31.34 40.21 -1.25
C VAL A 778 -32.70 40.24 -1.89
N LEU A 779 -33.58 39.28 -1.57
CA LEU A 779 -34.93 39.25 -2.11
C LEU A 779 -35.72 40.53 -1.75
N GLN A 780 -35.57 41.02 -0.53
CA GLN A 780 -36.19 42.27 -0.12
C GLN A 780 -35.63 43.48 -0.91
N LYS A 781 -34.33 43.56 -1.14
CA LYS A 781 -33.70 44.62 -1.97
C LYS A 781 -34.15 44.52 -3.43
N LEU A 782 -34.50 43.37 -3.94
CA LEU A 782 -35.05 43.15 -5.28
C LEU A 782 -36.58 43.32 -5.35
N ASN A 783 -37.23 43.66 -4.25
CA ASN A 783 -38.72 43.75 -4.12
C ASN A 783 -39.43 42.40 -4.43
N GLN A 784 -38.78 41.28 -4.10
CA GLN A 784 -39.31 39.93 -4.22
C GLN A 784 -39.82 39.43 -2.85
N SER A 785 -40.70 38.42 -2.88
CA SER A 785 -41.21 37.82 -1.63
C SER A 785 -40.11 36.99 -0.96
N ASN A 786 -39.87 37.25 0.32
CA ASN A 786 -39.00 36.50 1.20
C ASN A 786 -39.73 35.85 2.38
N GLU A 787 -41.09 35.82 2.34
CA GLU A 787 -41.91 35.30 3.45
C GLU A 787 -41.61 33.83 3.79
N GLU A 788 -41.44 33.00 2.79
CA GLU A 788 -41.18 31.56 2.99
C GLU A 788 -39.87 31.34 3.74
N ILE A 789 -38.80 32.01 3.29
CA ILE A 789 -37.47 31.92 3.92
C ILE A 789 -37.53 32.48 5.34
N ASN A 790 -38.08 33.65 5.51
CA ASN A 790 -38.19 34.28 6.84
C ASN A 790 -39.02 33.42 7.82
N ASN A 791 -40.12 32.83 7.36
CA ASN A 791 -40.93 31.95 8.20
C ASN A 791 -40.12 30.70 8.59
N THR A 792 -39.31 30.16 7.70
CA THR A 792 -38.48 29.00 7.96
C THR A 792 -37.36 29.34 8.96
N ILE A 793 -36.63 30.43 8.75
CA ILE A 793 -35.52 30.85 9.63
C ILE A 793 -36.04 31.22 11.02
N PHE A 794 -37.08 32.13 11.10
CA PHE A 794 -37.54 32.64 12.39
C PHE A 794 -38.32 31.60 13.19
N ALA A 795 -38.86 30.57 12.56
CA ALA A 795 -39.43 29.43 13.27
C ALA A 795 -38.33 28.58 13.96
N ALA A 796 -37.17 28.44 13.33
CA ALA A 796 -36.05 27.69 13.89
C ALA A 796 -35.19 28.57 14.83
N PHE A 797 -34.96 29.85 14.45
CA PHE A 797 -34.06 30.79 15.13
C PHE A 797 -34.73 32.16 15.32
N PRO A 798 -35.63 32.36 16.32
CA PRO A 798 -36.38 33.59 16.52
C PRO A 798 -35.49 34.84 16.69
N ASP A 799 -34.32 34.70 17.28
CA ASP A 799 -33.45 35.84 17.61
C ASP A 799 -32.75 36.42 16.37
N THR A 800 -32.75 35.73 15.22
CA THR A 800 -32.07 36.17 13.99
C THR A 800 -32.83 37.27 13.24
N GLN A 801 -34.00 37.70 13.73
CA GLN A 801 -34.73 38.82 13.14
C GLN A 801 -33.97 40.15 13.28
N GLU A 802 -33.18 40.31 14.34
CA GLU A 802 -32.32 41.46 14.55
C GLU A 802 -31.13 41.43 13.55
N ASP A 803 -30.60 40.28 13.31
CA ASP A 803 -29.51 40.08 12.36
C ASP A 803 -29.93 40.45 10.93
N LEU A 804 -31.13 40.02 10.49
CA LEU A 804 -31.67 40.41 9.19
C LEU A 804 -31.85 41.94 9.09
N SER A 805 -32.29 42.58 10.13
CA SER A 805 -32.44 44.06 10.16
C SER A 805 -31.07 44.74 10.06
N ALA A 806 -30.09 44.23 10.76
CA ALA A 806 -28.70 44.73 10.70
C ALA A 806 -28.08 44.60 9.31
N ILE A 807 -28.31 43.47 8.63
CA ILE A 807 -27.89 43.26 7.24
C ILE A 807 -28.58 44.26 6.29
N LEU A 808 -29.89 44.54 6.46
CA LEU A 808 -30.64 45.43 5.63
C LEU A 808 -30.33 46.92 5.86
N ASP A 809 -30.03 47.31 7.11
CA ASP A 809 -29.77 48.70 7.50
C ASP A 809 -28.35 49.16 7.12
N GLY A 810 -27.52 48.22 6.53
CA GLY A 810 -26.23 48.57 6.00
C GLY A 810 -25.17 48.86 7.07
N LEU A 811 -25.22 48.20 8.21
CA LEU A 811 -24.06 48.09 9.08
C LEU A 811 -22.91 47.50 8.31
N ILE A 812 -23.16 46.87 7.16
CA ILE A 812 -22.21 46.55 6.09
C ILE A 812 -22.48 47.58 5.00
N GLY A 813 -21.67 48.69 5.00
CA GLY A 813 -21.82 49.80 4.06
C GLY A 813 -21.82 49.31 2.59
N THR A 814 -22.68 49.94 1.79
CA THR A 814 -22.67 49.74 0.34
C THR A 814 -21.48 50.48 -0.29
N LEU A 815 -20.61 49.76 -0.93
CA LEU A 815 -19.52 50.34 -1.73
C LEU A 815 -20.09 50.89 -3.05
N PRO A 816 -19.63 52.10 -3.50
CA PRO A 816 -20.03 52.56 -4.84
C PRO A 816 -19.43 51.63 -5.88
N ILE A 817 -20.21 51.13 -6.80
CA ILE A 817 -19.76 50.31 -7.94
C ILE A 817 -18.90 51.26 -8.82
N ASN A 818 -17.63 51.07 -8.81
CA ASN A 818 -16.73 51.68 -9.84
C ASN A 818 -16.91 50.85 -11.12
N ASN A 819 -17.61 51.42 -12.11
CA ASN A 819 -17.72 50.87 -13.49
C ASN A 819 -16.35 50.83 -14.18
#